data_b9e94393fc27832f08aa9da674f9dba4
#
_entry.id   b9e94393fc27832f08aa9da674f9dba4
#
_cell.length_a   1.000
_cell.length_b   1.000
_cell.length_c   1.000
_cell.angle_alpha   90.00
_cell.angle_beta   90.00
_cell.angle_gamma   90.00
#
_symmetry.space_group_name_H-M   'P 1'
#
loop_
_entity.id
_entity.type
_entity.pdbx_description
1 polymer ?
#
loop_
_entity_poly.entity_id
_entity_poly.type
_entity_poly.pdbx_seq_one_letter_code
_entity_poly.pdbx_strand_id
1 'polypeptide(L)'
;MNRLSYCRFIFYILCFLLYACTDDKEVFQADKGYVQFKVYKSESYVKNETSRASGNVLDSLYEANKVKVVLRSNDYDFSQTLMLHAYDEQSAEYGLRSDKLELQTGEYTVVGFYLYDRAEKEPIFVGIPSEKTTFTIVSGGLVMQDLLVDAIGRGLVKFELIKNIQVSRGASDSEPYPFSDINKVDIKIQNMDTKKTQEFKSLKVTYVEDFDDRGIGYRTSVGRIDTLVTAEAGNYKILSYAAYNRTELLQYFNDEVLGEATFTVIDNKQTDAKVPVTIMETAANIKDYYNLRTLWEELGGPNWSYVGESYPKGTNWDFDNKDIDMWGDQPGVSLDKNGRVIGLSIGDFNPTGIVPAVIGEFEELQSLALGTHNDKLRPGENPLADLKGGLTPAVLEKLRSDYMDNFALRDSRQDWDVQMQRCMVEAGQPAIKKSIVQPKDIIHGDLTNGITGIDKAIGNLKKLEVLYIANSPITELPQELGDLASCTDLEIYNCPRLTAFPDQLAEMENLTQLNMAMNPQLAAAFPEGIKTLAEGKAGESLQILYLGYNNIASLPTEVSKMKKLGKIDLIYNKLTALPAFGKDVNLVQGTFDYNEIARIEKDADGYFCGMDDVESLSFSHNELTEFPDIFDAKSIYIMASIDFSYNKIKEVKTDKGINTNNLSLAGNALKTFPKDLFTAGSPLTVLNLSGNQIEEITNDDIKGEKTYMMTSLDLSNNRLKKLPDDMNGTYMPHLYGIDISGNQFSAFPWGLANISYLNTLIMRNQRDDDGNRVYKEWPTNIGNHKGLRALLLGGNDIGKVPETERLSYLINTLDVSDNPSIVLNVSSVCPYIKAGMYLLIYDTTQDIRGCDYLTLE
;
A
#
# COMPACT_ATOMS: atom_id res chain seq x y z
N MET A 1 -31.18 22.49 -48.54
CA MET A 1 -30.86 21.88 -47.25
C MET A 1 -31.76 20.65 -47.12
N ASN A 2 -31.27 19.44 -47.18
CA ASN A 2 -31.89 18.13 -46.96
C ASN A 2 -31.48 17.06 -48.00
N ARG A 3 -30.18 16.95 -48.26
CA ARG A 3 -29.62 15.74 -48.92
C ARG A 3 -28.30 15.23 -48.28
N LEU A 4 -27.69 15.96 -47.35
CA LEU A 4 -26.47 15.53 -46.64
C LEU A 4 -26.74 14.76 -45.33
N SER A 5 -27.91 14.88 -44.75
CA SER A 5 -28.27 14.15 -43.51
C SER A 5 -28.62 12.68 -43.74
N TYR A 6 -29.17 12.37 -44.92
CA TYR A 6 -29.55 10.97 -45.26
C TYR A 6 -28.35 10.10 -45.66
N CYS A 7 -27.32 10.67 -46.26
CA CYS A 7 -26.09 9.93 -46.58
C CYS A 7 -25.24 9.59 -45.35
N ARG A 8 -25.29 10.41 -44.29
CA ARG A 8 -24.59 10.07 -43.03
C ARG A 8 -25.29 8.98 -42.22
N PHE A 9 -26.63 8.93 -42.30
CA PHE A 9 -27.40 7.89 -41.60
C PHE A 9 -27.30 6.52 -42.31
N ILE A 10 -27.20 6.49 -43.63
CA ILE A 10 -27.01 5.27 -44.42
C ILE A 10 -25.57 4.78 -44.29
N PHE A 11 -24.57 5.67 -44.13
CA PHE A 11 -23.19 5.28 -43.90
C PHE A 11 -22.97 4.67 -42.51
N TYR A 12 -23.66 5.14 -41.47
CA TYR A 12 -23.65 4.53 -40.14
C TYR A 12 -24.38 3.18 -40.12
N ILE A 13 -25.45 3.00 -40.84
CA ILE A 13 -26.15 1.71 -40.96
C ILE A 13 -25.34 0.71 -41.80
N LEU A 14 -24.64 1.16 -42.84
CA LEU A 14 -23.78 0.29 -43.66
C LEU A 14 -22.50 -0.12 -42.93
N CYS A 15 -21.92 0.75 -42.07
CA CYS A 15 -20.81 0.38 -41.19
C CYS A 15 -21.23 -0.59 -40.08
N PHE A 16 -22.50 -0.53 -39.63
CA PHE A 16 -23.04 -1.49 -38.66
C PHE A 16 -23.38 -2.86 -39.28
N LEU A 17 -23.67 -2.90 -40.56
CA LEU A 17 -23.97 -4.14 -41.29
C LEU A 17 -22.72 -4.82 -41.90
N LEU A 18 -21.61 -4.12 -42.02
CA LEU A 18 -20.33 -4.69 -42.47
C LEU A 18 -19.48 -5.23 -41.31
N TYR A 19 -19.90 -4.98 -40.04
CA TYR A 19 -19.26 -5.60 -38.87
C TYR A 19 -19.95 -6.90 -38.42
N ALA A 20 -20.98 -7.35 -39.15
CA ALA A 20 -21.78 -8.53 -38.78
C ALA A 20 -21.51 -9.78 -39.64
N CYS A 21 -20.44 -9.81 -40.43
CA CYS A 21 -20.08 -11.02 -41.19
C CYS A 21 -18.54 -11.20 -41.26
N THR A 22 -17.93 -11.54 -40.14
CA THR A 22 -16.75 -12.40 -40.08
C THR A 22 -17.04 -13.43 -39.00
N ASP A 23 -17.38 -14.63 -39.48
CA ASP A 23 -17.37 -15.84 -38.65
C ASP A 23 -15.92 -16.10 -38.19
N ASP A 24 -15.59 -15.60 -37.01
CA ASP A 24 -14.63 -16.22 -36.11
C ASP A 24 -15.23 -16.07 -34.72
N LYS A 25 -15.92 -17.12 -34.33
CA LYS A 25 -16.34 -17.35 -32.96
C LYS A 25 -15.12 -17.61 -32.08
N GLU A 26 -14.37 -16.61 -31.77
CA GLU A 26 -13.79 -16.53 -30.41
C GLU A 26 -14.90 -15.98 -29.52
N VAL A 27 -15.63 -16.87 -28.92
CA VAL A 27 -16.42 -16.60 -27.73
C VAL A 27 -15.38 -16.24 -26.67
N PHE A 28 -15.10 -14.94 -26.50
CA PHE A 28 -14.53 -14.46 -25.25
C PHE A 28 -15.58 -14.80 -24.19
N GLN A 29 -15.46 -15.98 -23.62
CA GLN A 29 -16.05 -16.26 -22.33
C GLN A 29 -15.39 -15.25 -21.40
N ALA A 30 -16.15 -14.24 -20.98
CA ALA A 30 -15.69 -13.31 -19.98
C ALA A 30 -15.25 -14.15 -18.78
N ASP A 31 -13.95 -14.08 -18.46
CA ASP A 31 -13.41 -14.76 -17.29
C ASP A 31 -14.13 -14.22 -16.07
N LYS A 32 -14.95 -15.05 -15.45
CA LYS A 32 -15.75 -14.72 -14.28
C LYS A 32 -15.35 -15.63 -13.12
N GLY A 33 -15.49 -15.09 -11.94
CA GLY A 33 -15.35 -15.83 -10.70
C GLY A 33 -16.38 -15.35 -9.68
N TYR A 34 -16.25 -15.81 -8.46
CA TYR A 34 -17.23 -15.59 -7.42
C TYR A 34 -16.62 -14.94 -6.20
N VAL A 35 -17.39 -14.06 -5.54
CA VAL A 35 -17.12 -13.61 -4.17
C VAL A 35 -18.31 -13.97 -3.28
N GLN A 36 -18.02 -14.34 -2.05
CA GLN A 36 -19.02 -14.54 -1.01
C GLN A 36 -18.60 -13.72 0.21
N PHE A 37 -19.50 -12.89 0.71
CA PHE A 37 -19.22 -12.05 1.86
C PHE A 37 -19.56 -12.75 3.15
N LYS A 38 -18.66 -12.66 4.11
CA LYS A 38 -18.85 -13.15 5.46
C LYS A 38 -19.03 -11.97 6.40
N VAL A 39 -20.19 -11.86 7.02
CA VAL A 39 -20.57 -10.77 7.93
C VAL A 39 -20.51 -11.27 9.36
N TYR A 40 -19.66 -10.67 10.18
CA TYR A 40 -19.52 -11.06 11.60
C TYR A 40 -19.13 -9.88 12.48
N LYS A 41 -19.24 -10.06 13.80
CA LYS A 41 -18.92 -9.04 14.79
C LYS A 41 -17.42 -8.89 14.97
N SER A 42 -16.91 -7.65 15.05
CA SER A 42 -15.51 -7.39 15.34
C SER A 42 -15.14 -7.73 16.81
N GLU A 43 -13.85 -7.90 17.10
CA GLU A 43 -13.36 -8.11 18.47
C GLU A 43 -13.65 -6.90 19.39
N SER A 44 -13.70 -5.69 18.86
CA SER A 44 -14.08 -4.48 19.59
C SER A 44 -15.55 -4.52 20.02
N TYR A 45 -16.40 -5.17 19.24
CA TYR A 45 -17.80 -5.43 19.57
C TYR A 45 -17.94 -6.34 20.79
N VAL A 46 -17.17 -7.43 20.85
CA VAL A 46 -17.20 -8.41 21.96
C VAL A 46 -16.69 -7.80 23.27
N LYS A 47 -15.67 -6.94 23.23
CA LYS A 47 -15.14 -6.26 24.43
C LYS A 47 -16.10 -5.25 25.04
N ASN A 48 -16.97 -4.63 24.24
CA ASN A 48 -17.96 -3.67 24.72
C ASN A 48 -19.21 -4.32 25.36
N GLU A 49 -19.48 -5.61 25.12
CA GLU A 49 -20.59 -6.32 25.74
C GLU A 49 -20.43 -6.47 27.26
N THR A 50 -19.19 -6.52 27.77
CA THR A 50 -18.94 -6.68 29.23
C THR A 50 -19.14 -5.40 30.04
N SER A 51 -19.35 -4.25 29.41
CA SER A 51 -19.50 -2.94 30.09
C SER A 51 -20.87 -2.31 29.98
N ARG A 52 -21.90 -3.00 29.42
CA ARG A 52 -23.23 -2.42 29.21
C ARG A 52 -24.37 -3.18 29.88
N ALA A 53 -25.02 -2.49 30.79
CA ALA A 53 -26.44 -2.60 31.01
C ALA A 53 -27.19 -1.86 29.91
N SER A 54 -28.08 -2.51 29.19
CA SER A 54 -29.13 -2.06 28.26
C SER A 54 -28.88 -2.14 26.75
N GLY A 55 -29.56 -3.12 26.18
CA GLY A 55 -30.53 -3.07 25.05
C GLY A 55 -30.09 -2.46 23.68
N ASN A 56 -30.23 -3.26 22.66
CA ASN A 56 -30.60 -2.97 21.29
C ASN A 56 -29.58 -2.95 20.13
N VAL A 57 -28.29 -3.12 20.30
CA VAL A 57 -27.38 -3.27 19.13
C VAL A 57 -27.06 -4.74 18.83
N LEU A 58 -27.30 -5.62 19.78
CA LEU A 58 -27.10 -7.08 19.67
C LEU A 58 -28.06 -7.75 18.68
N ASP A 59 -29.25 -7.18 18.52
CA ASP A 59 -30.32 -7.79 17.73
C ASP A 59 -30.15 -7.54 16.22
N SER A 60 -29.41 -6.48 15.79
CA SER A 60 -29.34 -6.09 14.40
C SER A 60 -28.69 -7.12 13.48
N LEU A 61 -27.68 -7.84 13.95
CA LEU A 61 -27.07 -8.90 13.12
C LEU A 61 -27.99 -10.12 12.99
N TYR A 62 -28.78 -10.45 14.04
CA TYR A 62 -29.78 -11.52 14.00
C TYR A 62 -30.98 -11.14 13.12
N GLU A 63 -31.30 -9.86 13.04
CA GLU A 63 -32.39 -9.35 12.22
C GLU A 63 -32.00 -9.17 10.76
N ALA A 64 -30.70 -9.08 10.48
CA ALA A 64 -30.16 -8.89 9.14
C ALA A 64 -30.43 -10.10 8.25
N ASN A 65 -31.14 -9.90 7.14
CA ASN A 65 -31.36 -10.93 6.15
C ASN A 65 -30.85 -10.57 4.76
N LYS A 66 -30.41 -9.34 4.55
CA LYS A 66 -29.77 -8.89 3.30
C LYS A 66 -28.59 -8.00 3.60
N VAL A 67 -27.58 -8.09 2.73
CA VAL A 67 -26.47 -7.16 2.66
C VAL A 67 -26.43 -6.50 1.29
N LYS A 68 -26.40 -5.17 1.27
CA LYS A 68 -26.05 -4.40 0.07
C LYS A 68 -24.58 -4.01 0.20
N VAL A 69 -23.74 -4.54 -0.68
CA VAL A 69 -22.32 -4.17 -0.75
C VAL A 69 -22.10 -3.15 -1.86
N VAL A 70 -21.26 -2.15 -1.61
CA VAL A 70 -20.81 -1.19 -2.61
C VAL A 70 -19.37 -1.57 -2.94
N LEU A 71 -19.12 -1.87 -4.19
CA LEU A 71 -17.84 -2.32 -4.71
C LEU A 71 -17.29 -1.30 -5.69
N ARG A 72 -15.99 -1.08 -5.66
CA ARG A 72 -15.25 -0.28 -6.63
C ARG A 72 -14.38 -1.18 -7.50
N SER A 73 -14.40 -0.96 -8.81
CA SER A 73 -13.49 -1.55 -9.77
C SER A 73 -13.20 -0.52 -10.86
N ASN A 74 -11.94 -0.28 -11.19
CA ASN A 74 -11.53 0.68 -12.22
C ASN A 74 -12.18 2.08 -12.07
N ASP A 75 -12.17 2.64 -10.85
CA ASP A 75 -12.75 3.95 -10.49
C ASP A 75 -14.28 4.07 -10.67
N TYR A 76 -14.98 2.96 -10.83
CA TYR A 76 -16.43 2.91 -10.91
C TYR A 76 -17.03 2.16 -9.73
N ASP A 77 -17.93 2.85 -8.99
CA ASP A 77 -18.66 2.28 -7.86
C ASP A 77 -19.99 1.67 -8.36
N PHE A 78 -20.26 0.44 -7.93
CA PHE A 78 -21.54 -0.21 -8.15
C PHE A 78 -21.98 -0.95 -6.88
N SER A 79 -23.27 -1.23 -6.76
CA SER A 79 -23.79 -1.93 -5.59
C SER A 79 -24.56 -3.17 -5.96
N GLN A 80 -24.46 -4.20 -5.11
CA GLN A 80 -25.22 -5.43 -5.21
C GLN A 80 -25.87 -5.77 -3.86
N THR A 81 -27.11 -6.25 -3.94
CA THR A 81 -27.85 -6.70 -2.75
C THR A 81 -27.94 -8.21 -2.78
N LEU A 82 -27.48 -8.85 -1.71
CA LEU A 82 -27.39 -10.30 -1.55
C LEU A 82 -28.16 -10.74 -0.32
N MET A 83 -28.76 -11.93 -0.38
CA MET A 83 -29.35 -12.56 0.79
C MET A 83 -28.28 -12.99 1.78
N LEU A 84 -28.61 -12.95 3.05
CA LEU A 84 -27.75 -13.45 4.14
C LEU A 84 -28.33 -14.73 4.73
N HIS A 85 -27.45 -15.67 4.99
CA HIS A 85 -27.75 -16.97 5.58
C HIS A 85 -26.87 -17.19 6.81
N ALA A 86 -27.39 -17.86 7.83
CA ALA A 86 -26.57 -18.22 8.98
C ALA A 86 -25.41 -19.13 8.55
N TYR A 87 -24.23 -18.89 9.13
CA TYR A 87 -23.04 -19.68 8.81
C TYR A 87 -23.17 -21.14 9.28
N ASP A 88 -23.95 -21.35 10.34
CA ASP A 88 -24.33 -22.64 10.89
C ASP A 88 -25.84 -22.66 11.05
N GLU A 89 -26.50 -23.82 10.82
CA GLU A 89 -27.97 -23.98 10.90
C GLU A 89 -28.54 -23.69 12.30
N GLN A 90 -27.70 -23.54 13.33
CA GLN A 90 -28.14 -23.42 14.74
C GLN A 90 -27.85 -22.06 15.40
N SER A 91 -26.97 -21.19 14.89
CA SER A 91 -26.79 -19.86 15.50
C SER A 91 -26.16 -18.83 14.57
N ALA A 92 -26.72 -17.62 14.52
CA ALA A 92 -26.04 -16.44 13.94
C ALA A 92 -24.86 -15.94 14.81
N GLU A 93 -24.52 -16.62 15.88
CA GLU A 93 -23.47 -16.29 16.84
C GLU A 93 -22.06 -16.29 16.17
N TYR A 94 -21.88 -17.09 15.11
CA TYR A 94 -20.66 -17.17 14.30
C TYR A 94 -20.68 -16.32 13.01
N GLY A 95 -21.69 -15.47 12.85
CA GLY A 95 -21.83 -14.58 11.70
C GLY A 95 -22.77 -15.09 10.61
N LEU A 96 -22.89 -14.27 9.56
CA LEU A 96 -23.73 -14.54 8.40
C LEU A 96 -22.86 -14.61 7.15
N ARG A 97 -23.31 -15.33 6.12
CA ARG A 97 -22.69 -15.34 4.79
C ARG A 97 -23.71 -14.93 3.74
N SER A 98 -23.26 -14.21 2.72
CA SER A 98 -24.10 -13.85 1.60
C SER A 98 -24.26 -15.00 0.60
N ASP A 99 -25.22 -14.85 -0.31
CA ASP A 99 -25.16 -15.56 -1.59
C ASP A 99 -23.85 -15.27 -2.31
N LYS A 100 -23.47 -16.13 -3.24
CA LYS A 100 -22.31 -15.91 -4.10
C LYS A 100 -22.65 -14.81 -5.11
N LEU A 101 -21.73 -13.87 -5.28
CA LEU A 101 -21.81 -12.84 -6.32
C LEU A 101 -20.83 -13.18 -7.44
N GLU A 102 -21.33 -13.33 -8.65
CA GLU A 102 -20.51 -13.51 -9.84
C GLU A 102 -19.95 -12.15 -10.30
N LEU A 103 -18.64 -12.05 -10.50
CA LEU A 103 -17.95 -10.87 -10.97
C LEU A 103 -16.96 -11.23 -12.08
N GLN A 104 -16.61 -10.25 -12.90
CA GLN A 104 -15.52 -10.37 -13.86
C GLN A 104 -14.18 -10.55 -13.12
N THR A 105 -13.21 -11.21 -13.76
CA THR A 105 -11.86 -11.27 -13.21
C THR A 105 -11.28 -9.86 -13.06
N GLY A 106 -10.66 -9.58 -11.93
CA GLY A 106 -10.11 -8.26 -11.64
C GLY A 106 -10.06 -7.95 -10.15
N GLU A 107 -9.53 -6.80 -9.82
CA GLU A 107 -9.42 -6.30 -8.46
C GLU A 107 -10.66 -5.48 -8.09
N TYR A 108 -11.16 -5.70 -6.89
CA TYR A 108 -12.33 -5.05 -6.32
C TYR A 108 -12.06 -4.57 -4.91
N THR A 109 -12.57 -3.39 -4.58
CA THR A 109 -12.52 -2.84 -3.22
C THR A 109 -13.92 -2.69 -2.67
N VAL A 110 -14.17 -3.14 -1.44
CA VAL A 110 -15.41 -2.87 -0.73
C VAL A 110 -15.37 -1.43 -0.20
N VAL A 111 -16.22 -0.56 -0.76
CA VAL A 111 -16.32 0.85 -0.35
C VAL A 111 -17.24 1.02 0.86
N GLY A 112 -18.25 0.17 0.96
CA GLY A 112 -19.19 0.18 2.08
C GLY A 112 -20.18 -0.97 1.99
N PHE A 113 -20.89 -1.24 3.09
CA PHE A 113 -21.97 -2.20 3.08
C PHE A 113 -23.10 -1.78 4.01
N TYR A 114 -24.30 -2.27 3.72
CA TYR A 114 -25.52 -1.95 4.44
C TYR A 114 -26.24 -3.24 4.77
N LEU A 115 -26.64 -3.42 6.02
CA LEU A 115 -27.48 -4.55 6.43
C LEU A 115 -28.93 -4.11 6.49
N TYR A 116 -29.82 -4.96 6.02
CA TYR A 116 -31.26 -4.75 6.05
C TYR A 116 -31.97 -5.91 6.74
N ASP A 117 -33.07 -5.59 7.43
CA ASP A 117 -34.04 -6.55 7.90
C ASP A 117 -35.00 -7.01 6.77
N ARG A 118 -35.99 -7.79 7.10
CA ARG A 118 -37.01 -8.24 6.14
C ARG A 118 -37.93 -7.11 5.63
N ALA A 119 -37.99 -5.98 6.34
CA ALA A 119 -38.86 -4.86 5.98
C ALA A 119 -38.23 -3.92 4.93
N GLU A 120 -36.94 -3.95 4.79
CA GLU A 120 -36.12 -3.22 3.77
C GLU A 120 -36.35 -1.70 3.67
N LYS A 121 -36.96 -1.06 4.67
CA LYS A 121 -37.27 0.36 4.60
C LYS A 121 -36.04 1.24 4.76
N GLU A 122 -35.19 0.88 5.75
CA GLU A 122 -33.93 1.58 6.06
C GLU A 122 -32.87 0.55 6.46
N PRO A 123 -31.59 0.80 6.25
CA PRO A 123 -30.55 -0.11 6.69
C PRO A 123 -30.51 -0.14 8.23
N ILE A 124 -30.53 -1.33 8.81
CA ILE A 124 -30.35 -1.53 10.26
C ILE A 124 -28.90 -1.34 10.71
N PHE A 125 -27.95 -1.40 9.75
CA PHE A 125 -26.53 -1.15 9.98
C PHE A 125 -25.88 -0.62 8.72
N VAL A 126 -24.94 0.33 8.89
CA VAL A 126 -24.11 0.89 7.81
C VAL A 126 -22.67 0.69 8.20
N GLY A 127 -21.94 -0.12 7.44
CA GLY A 127 -20.52 -0.41 7.63
C GLY A 127 -19.64 0.31 6.61
N ILE A 128 -18.60 0.95 7.10
CA ILE A 128 -17.48 1.41 6.27
C ILE A 128 -16.34 0.48 6.63
N PRO A 129 -15.78 -0.28 5.68
CA PRO A 129 -14.74 -1.24 6.00
C PRO A 129 -13.51 -0.55 6.58
N SER A 130 -12.98 -1.08 7.67
CA SER A 130 -11.64 -0.80 8.15
C SER A 130 -10.63 -1.59 7.29
N GLU A 131 -9.39 -1.15 7.23
CA GLU A 131 -8.24 -1.67 6.47
C GLU A 131 -8.34 -3.09 5.88
N LYS A 132 -7.97 -3.26 4.60
CA LYS A 132 -8.01 -4.47 3.77
C LYS A 132 -9.39 -4.87 3.21
N THR A 133 -9.88 -4.03 2.34
CA THR A 133 -11.17 -4.25 1.66
C THR A 133 -11.01 -4.67 0.21
N THR A 134 -9.79 -4.82 -0.27
CA THR A 134 -9.48 -5.18 -1.65
C THR A 134 -9.34 -6.69 -1.79
N PHE A 135 -9.98 -7.25 -2.82
CA PHE A 135 -9.92 -8.67 -3.17
C PHE A 135 -9.85 -8.84 -4.69
N THR A 136 -9.27 -9.95 -5.13
CA THR A 136 -9.10 -10.23 -6.56
C THR A 136 -9.97 -11.42 -6.97
N ILE A 137 -10.77 -11.23 -8.00
CA ILE A 137 -11.54 -12.30 -8.63
C ILE A 137 -10.70 -12.95 -9.73
N VAL A 138 -10.53 -14.26 -9.62
CA VAL A 138 -9.86 -15.09 -10.62
C VAL A 138 -10.87 -15.98 -11.32
N SER A 139 -10.59 -16.37 -12.57
CA SER A 139 -11.49 -17.19 -13.39
C SER A 139 -11.85 -18.51 -12.71
N GLY A 140 -13.13 -18.77 -12.54
CA GLY A 140 -13.67 -19.94 -11.85
C GLY A 140 -13.41 -20.01 -10.34
N GLY A 141 -12.73 -19.03 -9.76
CA GLY A 141 -12.40 -18.99 -8.34
C GLY A 141 -13.53 -18.50 -7.45
N LEU A 142 -13.48 -18.87 -6.17
CA LEU A 142 -14.35 -18.33 -5.12
C LEU A 142 -13.49 -17.61 -4.07
N VAL A 143 -13.77 -16.32 -3.89
CA VAL A 143 -13.13 -15.49 -2.84
C VAL A 143 -14.09 -15.31 -1.67
N MET A 144 -13.60 -15.47 -0.45
CA MET A 144 -14.31 -15.13 0.77
C MET A 144 -13.83 -13.76 1.25
N GLN A 145 -14.75 -12.80 1.32
CA GLN A 145 -14.44 -11.44 1.78
C GLN A 145 -15.15 -11.14 3.09
N ASP A 146 -14.38 -10.74 4.09
CA ASP A 146 -14.90 -10.43 5.41
C ASP A 146 -15.51 -9.02 5.46
N LEU A 147 -16.70 -8.90 6.06
CA LEU A 147 -17.38 -7.66 6.38
C LEU A 147 -17.57 -7.60 7.90
N LEU A 148 -16.79 -6.76 8.56
CA LEU A 148 -16.85 -6.60 10.01
C LEU A 148 -17.98 -5.66 10.41
N VAL A 149 -18.87 -6.12 11.28
CA VAL A 149 -19.89 -5.31 11.93
C VAL A 149 -19.28 -4.76 13.20
N ASP A 150 -18.99 -3.47 13.20
CA ASP A 150 -18.51 -2.75 14.39
C ASP A 150 -19.69 -2.13 15.14
N ALA A 151 -19.65 -2.14 16.45
CA ALA A 151 -20.74 -1.67 17.31
C ALA A 151 -20.76 -0.14 17.44
N ILE A 152 -20.54 0.60 16.38
CA ILE A 152 -20.59 2.07 16.40
C ILE A 152 -21.99 2.50 15.94
N GLY A 153 -22.91 2.66 16.91
CA GLY A 153 -24.18 3.33 16.69
C GLY A 153 -23.97 4.81 16.36
N ARG A 154 -25.01 5.52 15.94
CA ARG A 154 -24.98 6.96 15.69
C ARG A 154 -25.88 7.70 16.65
N GLY A 155 -25.44 8.90 17.08
CA GLY A 155 -26.25 9.82 17.87
C GLY A 155 -26.39 11.17 17.17
N LEU A 156 -27.34 11.97 17.64
CA LEU A 156 -27.51 13.35 17.24
C LEU A 156 -26.64 14.25 18.15
N VAL A 157 -25.96 15.21 17.55
CA VAL A 157 -25.18 16.21 18.29
C VAL A 157 -25.79 17.58 18.04
N LYS A 158 -26.05 18.29 19.11
CA LYS A 158 -26.44 19.70 19.13
C LYS A 158 -25.31 20.51 19.72
N PHE A 159 -24.71 21.40 18.95
CA PHE A 159 -23.66 22.26 19.44
C PHE A 159 -24.24 23.54 20.08
N GLU A 160 -23.57 24.01 21.14
CA GLU A 160 -23.82 25.30 21.76
C GLU A 160 -22.50 26.05 21.94
N LEU A 161 -22.41 27.29 21.48
CA LEU A 161 -21.27 28.16 21.75
C LEU A 161 -21.40 28.76 23.15
N ILE A 162 -20.40 28.58 23.98
CA ILE A 162 -20.38 29.10 25.34
C ILE A 162 -19.28 30.15 25.44
N LYS A 163 -19.64 31.42 25.67
CA LYS A 163 -18.66 32.46 25.85
C LYS A 163 -17.84 32.24 27.12
N ASN A 164 -16.53 32.13 26.98
CA ASN A 164 -15.61 32.13 28.11
C ASN A 164 -15.50 33.55 28.67
N ILE A 165 -15.95 33.74 29.89
CA ILE A 165 -15.76 34.99 30.61
C ILE A 165 -14.33 34.98 31.13
N GLN A 166 -13.40 35.60 30.40
CA GLN A 166 -12.10 35.93 30.97
C GLN A 166 -12.28 37.01 32.02
N VAL A 167 -11.93 36.71 33.26
CA VAL A 167 -11.78 37.74 34.31
C VAL A 167 -10.52 38.54 33.96
N SER A 168 -10.67 39.59 33.18
CA SER A 168 -9.57 40.49 32.81
C SER A 168 -8.99 41.13 34.05
N ARG A 169 -7.71 40.85 34.34
CA ARG A 169 -6.93 41.65 35.27
C ARG A 169 -6.44 42.92 34.53
N GLY A 170 -7.27 43.95 34.46
CA GLY A 170 -6.86 45.25 33.91
C GLY A 170 -7.96 45.89 33.06
N ALA A 171 -8.46 47.01 33.47
CA ALA A 171 -9.53 47.78 32.82
C ALA A 171 -8.99 48.51 31.58
N SER A 172 -9.00 47.87 30.39
CA SER A 172 -8.98 48.59 29.10
C SER A 172 -9.22 47.74 27.87
N ASP A 173 -9.39 46.39 27.92
CA ASP A 173 -9.56 45.58 26.72
C ASP A 173 -11.05 45.38 26.43
N SER A 174 -11.61 46.28 25.59
CA SER A 174 -12.86 46.00 24.90
C SER A 174 -12.64 44.80 23.95
N GLU A 175 -13.52 43.80 24.04
CA GLU A 175 -13.52 42.72 23.05
C GLU A 175 -13.52 43.29 21.63
N PRO A 176 -12.74 42.76 20.69
CA PRO A 176 -12.65 43.28 19.33
C PRO A 176 -14.00 43.29 18.60
N TYR A 177 -14.89 42.35 18.96
CA TYR A 177 -16.28 42.29 18.47
C TYR A 177 -17.20 41.69 19.54
N PRO A 178 -18.51 42.01 19.52
CA PRO A 178 -19.48 41.39 20.42
C PRO A 178 -19.66 39.88 20.14
N PHE A 179 -19.77 39.07 21.17
CA PHE A 179 -20.03 37.61 21.01
C PHE A 179 -21.26 37.33 20.14
N SER A 180 -22.28 38.19 20.19
CA SER A 180 -23.49 38.06 19.37
C SER A 180 -23.28 38.34 17.86
N ASP A 181 -22.11 38.82 17.48
CA ASP A 181 -21.77 38.98 16.06
C ASP A 181 -21.39 37.66 15.39
N ILE A 182 -21.05 36.64 16.16
CA ILE A 182 -20.87 35.30 15.66
C ILE A 182 -22.23 34.72 15.23
N ASN A 183 -22.55 34.75 13.97
CA ASN A 183 -23.85 34.25 13.45
C ASN A 183 -23.74 32.98 12.63
N LYS A 184 -22.51 32.52 12.39
CA LYS A 184 -22.20 31.27 11.72
C LYS A 184 -20.92 30.65 12.32
N VAL A 185 -20.85 29.33 12.40
CA VAL A 185 -19.66 28.65 12.90
C VAL A 185 -19.42 27.33 12.12
N ASP A 186 -18.15 27.03 11.88
CA ASP A 186 -17.69 25.74 11.42
C ASP A 186 -17.03 25.02 12.60
N ILE A 187 -17.34 23.74 12.79
CA ILE A 187 -16.85 22.95 13.93
C ILE A 187 -16.25 21.66 13.42
N LYS A 188 -15.02 21.37 13.83
CA LYS A 188 -14.33 20.12 13.55
C LYS A 188 -14.15 19.30 14.81
N ILE A 189 -14.55 18.05 14.76
CA ILE A 189 -14.46 17.10 15.88
C ILE A 189 -13.60 15.89 15.53
N GLN A 190 -13.04 15.26 16.54
CA GLN A 190 -12.31 14.00 16.39
C GLN A 190 -12.84 12.97 17.39
N ASN A 191 -13.12 11.77 16.88
CA ASN A 191 -13.35 10.63 17.74
C ASN A 191 -12.04 10.24 18.44
N MET A 192 -12.05 10.17 19.76
CA MET A 192 -10.85 9.96 20.57
C MET A 192 -10.28 8.53 20.44
N ASP A 193 -11.14 7.57 20.13
CA ASP A 193 -10.77 6.17 20.01
C ASP A 193 -10.26 5.84 18.60
N THR A 194 -11.04 6.22 17.57
CA THR A 194 -10.74 5.88 16.16
C THR A 194 -9.85 6.89 15.45
N LYS A 195 -9.61 8.08 16.05
CA LYS A 195 -8.91 9.22 15.47
C LYS A 195 -9.56 9.82 14.21
N LYS A 196 -10.71 9.32 13.78
CA LYS A 196 -11.46 9.88 12.65
C LYS A 196 -11.90 11.30 12.96
N THR A 197 -11.81 12.18 11.97
CA THR A 197 -12.27 13.55 12.07
C THR A 197 -13.56 13.75 11.27
N GLN A 198 -14.41 14.67 11.74
CA GLN A 198 -15.63 15.09 11.05
C GLN A 198 -15.76 16.60 11.18
N GLU A 199 -16.15 17.27 10.11
CA GLU A 199 -16.30 18.73 10.06
C GLU A 199 -17.73 19.07 9.67
N PHE A 200 -18.29 20.08 10.37
CA PHE A 200 -19.63 20.60 10.14
C PHE A 200 -19.52 22.08 9.79
N LYS A 201 -19.92 22.44 8.59
CA LYS A 201 -19.75 23.77 8.04
C LYS A 201 -21.04 24.60 8.07
N SER A 202 -20.86 25.89 8.14
CA SER A 202 -21.94 26.90 8.01
C SER A 202 -23.11 26.70 8.98
N LEU A 203 -22.81 26.24 10.19
CA LEU A 203 -23.81 26.08 11.23
C LEU A 203 -24.28 27.48 11.71
N LYS A 204 -25.55 27.73 11.53
CA LYS A 204 -26.15 29.02 11.92
C LYS A 204 -26.27 29.14 13.43
N VAL A 205 -25.80 30.29 13.98
CA VAL A 205 -25.87 30.59 15.40
C VAL A 205 -26.98 31.61 15.66
N THR A 206 -27.81 31.37 16.67
CA THR A 206 -28.89 32.22 17.12
C THR A 206 -28.73 32.51 18.60
N TYR A 207 -29.14 33.69 19.02
CA TYR A 207 -29.07 34.13 20.43
C TYR A 207 -30.46 34.38 20.95
N VAL A 208 -30.71 33.99 22.21
CA VAL A 208 -31.93 34.39 22.96
C VAL A 208 -31.59 35.58 23.81
N GLU A 209 -32.36 36.62 23.70
CA GLU A 209 -32.26 37.78 24.59
C GLU A 209 -32.84 37.38 25.95
N ASP A 210 -31.99 37.40 26.99
CA ASP A 210 -32.44 37.33 28.38
C ASP A 210 -32.66 38.74 28.92
N PHE A 211 -33.67 38.87 29.73
CA PHE A 211 -34.00 40.14 30.40
C PHE A 211 -33.72 39.98 31.91
N ASP A 212 -33.08 40.98 32.48
CA ASP A 212 -32.97 41.04 33.95
C ASP A 212 -34.34 41.40 34.63
N ASP A 213 -34.38 41.29 35.94
CA ASP A 213 -35.61 41.61 36.74
C ASP A 213 -36.13 43.07 36.55
N ARG A 214 -35.35 43.90 35.87
CA ARG A 214 -35.72 45.33 35.56
C ARG A 214 -36.15 45.44 34.09
N GLY A 215 -36.23 44.36 33.32
CA GLY A 215 -36.59 44.35 31.90
C GLY A 215 -35.49 44.83 30.95
N ILE A 216 -34.25 44.90 31.43
CA ILE A 216 -33.10 45.26 30.60
C ILE A 216 -32.59 43.99 29.93
N GLY A 217 -32.60 43.97 28.61
CA GLY A 217 -32.12 42.84 27.85
C GLY A 217 -30.61 42.64 27.96
N TYR A 218 -30.19 41.43 28.29
CA TYR A 218 -28.80 40.99 28.18
C TYR A 218 -28.65 40.14 26.93
N ARG A 219 -27.58 40.36 26.21
CA ARG A 219 -27.19 39.39 25.22
C ARG A 219 -26.58 38.17 25.92
N THR A 220 -27.17 37.00 25.68
CA THR A 220 -26.73 35.74 26.34
C THR A 220 -25.27 35.43 26.03
N SER A 221 -24.61 34.77 26.98
CA SER A 221 -23.29 34.20 26.79
C SER A 221 -23.32 32.83 26.05
N VAL A 222 -24.48 32.49 25.49
CA VAL A 222 -24.73 31.19 24.80
C VAL A 222 -25.26 31.44 23.40
N GLY A 223 -24.55 30.96 22.42
CA GLY A 223 -24.99 30.87 21.01
C GLY A 223 -25.58 29.49 20.72
N ARG A 224 -26.84 29.45 20.29
CA ARG A 224 -27.56 28.20 19.98
C ARG A 224 -27.44 27.85 18.53
N ILE A 225 -27.16 26.57 18.26
CA ILE A 225 -27.14 25.99 16.92
C ILE A 225 -28.31 25.02 16.82
N ASP A 226 -29.34 25.41 16.05
CA ASP A 226 -30.55 24.60 15.92
C ASP A 226 -30.37 23.39 14.96
N THR A 227 -29.30 23.41 14.17
CA THR A 227 -28.98 22.30 13.26
C THR A 227 -28.45 21.11 14.06
N LEU A 228 -29.18 20.01 14.02
CA LEU A 228 -28.72 18.74 14.55
C LEU A 228 -27.82 18.04 13.52
N VAL A 229 -26.67 17.59 13.95
CA VAL A 229 -25.73 16.83 13.12
C VAL A 229 -25.60 15.41 13.66
N THR A 230 -25.16 14.47 12.81
CA THR A 230 -24.98 13.07 13.20
C THR A 230 -23.52 12.73 13.32
N ALA A 231 -23.16 12.00 14.39
CA ALA A 231 -21.82 11.41 14.56
C ALA A 231 -21.93 9.97 15.06
N GLU A 232 -20.86 9.20 14.86
CA GLU A 232 -20.77 7.84 15.40
C GLU A 232 -20.76 7.88 16.94
N ALA A 233 -21.34 6.90 17.62
CA ALA A 233 -21.29 6.82 19.07
C ALA A 233 -19.84 6.65 19.55
N GLY A 234 -19.44 7.41 20.57
CA GLY A 234 -18.08 7.37 21.09
C GLY A 234 -17.71 8.68 21.79
N ASN A 235 -16.48 8.76 22.26
CA ASN A 235 -15.92 9.95 22.89
C ASN A 235 -15.27 10.84 21.86
N TYR A 236 -15.60 12.13 21.91
CA TYR A 236 -15.11 13.11 20.97
C TYR A 236 -14.42 14.28 21.67
N LYS A 237 -13.46 14.87 20.97
CA LYS A 237 -12.96 16.20 21.29
C LYS A 237 -13.23 17.15 20.13
N ILE A 238 -13.43 18.43 20.47
CA ILE A 238 -13.51 19.51 19.49
C ILE A 238 -12.08 19.86 19.08
N LEU A 239 -11.74 19.65 17.80
CA LEU A 239 -10.40 19.97 17.27
C LEU A 239 -10.25 21.44 16.95
N SER A 240 -11.28 22.04 16.38
CA SER A 240 -11.25 23.44 16.00
C SER A 240 -12.66 23.98 15.77
N TYR A 241 -12.78 25.30 15.83
CA TYR A 241 -13.92 26.02 15.29
C TYR A 241 -13.47 27.30 14.57
N ALA A 242 -14.23 27.70 13.56
CA ALA A 242 -14.13 28.98 12.89
C ALA A 242 -15.43 29.76 13.10
N ALA A 243 -15.35 30.99 13.58
CA ALA A 243 -16.51 31.82 13.88
C ALA A 243 -16.60 33.00 12.90
N TYR A 244 -17.81 33.27 12.41
CA TYR A 244 -18.05 34.25 11.35
C TYR A 244 -19.16 35.24 11.73
N ASN A 245 -18.98 36.47 11.21
CA ASN A 245 -20.08 37.42 11.04
C ASN A 245 -20.51 37.41 9.56
N ARG A 246 -21.61 36.73 9.24
CA ARG A 246 -22.08 36.46 7.87
C ARG A 246 -21.05 35.72 7.03
N THR A 247 -20.10 36.42 6.43
CA THR A 247 -19.06 35.93 5.54
C THR A 247 -17.67 36.32 6.00
N GLU A 248 -17.57 37.19 7.01
CA GLU A 248 -16.30 37.65 7.58
C GLU A 248 -15.87 36.70 8.69
N LEU A 249 -14.68 36.10 8.56
CA LEU A 249 -14.07 35.32 9.62
C LEU A 249 -13.70 36.23 10.78
N LEU A 250 -14.29 35.99 11.94
CA LEU A 250 -13.98 36.70 13.15
C LEU A 250 -12.82 36.09 13.92
N GLN A 251 -12.79 34.73 13.96
CA GLN A 251 -11.74 34.02 14.65
C GLN A 251 -11.73 32.54 14.29
N TYR A 252 -10.57 31.92 14.51
CA TYR A 252 -10.34 30.50 14.41
C TYR A 252 -9.56 30.00 15.62
N PHE A 253 -9.96 28.85 16.19
CA PHE A 253 -9.27 28.20 17.29
C PHE A 253 -9.16 26.69 17.05
N ASN A 254 -8.04 26.07 17.45
CA ASN A 254 -7.85 24.64 17.48
C ASN A 254 -7.87 24.08 18.93
N ASP A 255 -7.67 22.76 19.07
CA ASP A 255 -7.81 22.01 20.31
C ASP A 255 -6.83 22.43 21.42
N GLU A 256 -5.69 23.03 21.10
CA GLU A 256 -4.74 23.49 22.13
C GLU A 256 -5.26 24.70 22.91
N VAL A 257 -6.04 25.58 22.26
CA VAL A 257 -6.72 26.72 22.93
C VAL A 257 -8.02 26.28 23.57
N LEU A 258 -8.75 25.35 22.93
CA LEU A 258 -10.02 24.83 23.43
C LEU A 258 -9.88 24.01 24.70
N GLY A 259 -8.64 23.55 25.01
CA GLY A 259 -8.39 22.63 26.11
C GLY A 259 -9.12 21.30 25.92
N GLU A 260 -9.56 20.68 27.00
CA GLU A 260 -10.31 19.42 26.95
C GLU A 260 -11.81 19.64 26.65
N ALA A 261 -12.13 20.29 25.52
CA ALA A 261 -13.51 20.40 25.06
C ALA A 261 -13.99 19.05 24.50
N THR A 262 -14.40 18.17 25.40
CA THR A 262 -14.82 16.81 25.09
C THR A 262 -16.31 16.58 25.31
N PHE A 263 -16.90 15.64 24.56
CA PHE A 263 -18.28 15.21 24.73
C PHE A 263 -18.44 13.74 24.29
N THR A 264 -19.52 13.10 24.73
CA THR A 264 -19.77 11.69 24.37
C THR A 264 -21.06 11.61 23.54
N VAL A 265 -20.94 11.08 22.33
CA VAL A 265 -22.09 10.75 21.48
C VAL A 265 -22.63 9.38 21.91
N ILE A 266 -23.89 9.36 22.29
CA ILE A 266 -24.59 8.15 22.74
C ILE A 266 -25.50 7.68 21.60
N ASP A 267 -25.46 6.39 21.32
CA ASP A 267 -26.27 5.76 20.28
C ASP A 267 -27.77 6.07 20.45
N ASN A 268 -28.40 6.49 19.35
CA ASN A 268 -29.82 6.84 19.28
C ASN A 268 -30.28 7.93 20.29
N LYS A 269 -29.35 8.78 20.77
CA LYS A 269 -29.67 9.90 21.66
C LYS A 269 -29.11 11.20 21.12
N GLN A 270 -29.75 12.29 21.57
CA GLN A 270 -29.20 13.63 21.39
C GLN A 270 -28.18 13.91 22.50
N THR A 271 -27.03 14.46 22.09
CA THR A 271 -25.99 14.97 22.97
C THR A 271 -25.82 16.45 22.72
N ASP A 272 -25.85 17.25 23.79
CA ASP A 272 -25.53 18.70 23.72
C ASP A 272 -24.03 18.87 23.93
N ALA A 273 -23.32 19.35 22.89
CA ALA A 273 -21.89 19.58 22.89
C ALA A 273 -21.56 21.08 23.02
N LYS A 274 -20.82 21.44 24.06
CA LYS A 274 -20.44 22.81 24.33
C LYS A 274 -19.12 23.16 23.65
N VAL A 275 -19.12 24.25 22.86
CA VAL A 275 -17.96 24.86 22.22
C VAL A 275 -17.55 26.09 23.00
N PRO A 276 -16.46 26.05 23.76
CA PRO A 276 -16.00 27.24 24.51
C PRO A 276 -15.44 28.27 23.52
N VAL A 277 -15.94 29.52 23.61
CA VAL A 277 -15.53 30.60 22.73
C VAL A 277 -14.86 31.69 23.56
N THR A 278 -13.60 31.96 23.25
CA THR A 278 -12.87 33.14 23.79
C THR A 278 -12.68 34.14 22.67
N ILE A 279 -13.11 35.37 22.83
CA ILE A 279 -13.02 36.40 21.79
C ILE A 279 -11.61 36.99 21.79
N MET A 280 -10.90 36.80 20.68
CA MET A 280 -9.53 37.26 20.48
C MET A 280 -9.31 37.66 19.02
N GLU A 281 -8.45 38.65 18.81
CA GLU A 281 -7.96 39.07 17.50
C GLU A 281 -6.42 39.06 17.51
N THR A 282 -5.79 38.58 16.47
CA THR A 282 -4.34 38.68 16.30
C THR A 282 -3.98 39.27 14.94
N ALA A 283 -3.18 40.37 14.97
CA ALA A 283 -2.69 41.00 13.75
C ALA A 283 -1.87 40.04 12.84
N ALA A 284 -1.32 38.99 13.44
CA ALA A 284 -0.53 37.99 12.73
C ALA A 284 -1.38 37.14 11.76
N ASN A 285 -2.63 36.83 12.12
CA ASN A 285 -3.56 36.09 11.26
C ASN A 285 -3.92 36.90 10.03
N ILE A 286 -4.16 38.20 10.21
CA ILE A 286 -4.46 39.14 9.13
C ILE A 286 -3.28 39.22 8.17
N LYS A 287 -2.06 39.25 8.69
CA LYS A 287 -0.84 39.23 7.88
C LYS A 287 -0.75 37.93 7.03
N ASP A 288 -0.96 36.78 7.64
CA ASP A 288 -0.93 35.50 6.94
C ASP A 288 -1.99 35.44 5.82
N TYR A 289 -3.16 35.98 6.02
CA TYR A 289 -4.18 36.08 4.98
C TYR A 289 -3.70 36.89 3.77
N TYR A 290 -3.16 38.09 3.98
CA TYR A 290 -2.62 38.90 2.88
C TYR A 290 -1.41 38.22 2.19
N ASN A 291 -0.60 37.49 2.95
CA ASN A 291 0.50 36.71 2.39
C ASN A 291 -0.03 35.57 1.48
N LEU A 292 -1.10 34.86 1.89
CA LEU A 292 -1.75 33.84 1.05
C LEU A 292 -2.27 34.46 -0.24
N ARG A 293 -2.95 35.61 -0.14
CA ARG A 293 -3.47 36.29 -1.33
C ARG A 293 -2.36 36.73 -2.28
N THR A 294 -1.29 37.32 -1.78
CA THR A 294 -0.13 37.75 -2.56
C THR A 294 0.53 36.54 -3.24
N LEU A 295 0.72 35.45 -2.49
CA LEU A 295 1.28 34.19 -3.01
C LEU A 295 0.42 33.66 -4.18
N TRP A 296 -0.90 33.64 -3.99
CA TRP A 296 -1.84 33.20 -5.01
C TRP A 296 -1.81 34.10 -6.25
N GLU A 297 -1.87 35.43 -6.07
CA GLU A 297 -1.83 36.40 -7.18
C GLU A 297 -0.53 36.26 -8.01
N GLU A 298 0.65 36.16 -7.35
CA GLU A 298 1.95 36.10 -8.02
C GLU A 298 2.22 34.75 -8.69
N LEU A 299 1.60 33.67 -8.23
CA LEU A 299 1.72 32.34 -8.84
C LEU A 299 0.60 32.02 -9.85
N GLY A 300 -0.08 33.06 -10.35
CA GLY A 300 -1.13 32.92 -11.38
C GLY A 300 -2.44 32.37 -10.87
N GLY A 301 -2.76 32.63 -9.60
CA GLY A 301 -3.91 32.12 -8.85
C GLY A 301 -5.25 32.17 -9.56
N PRO A 302 -5.63 33.26 -10.28
CA PRO A 302 -6.89 33.27 -11.05
C PRO A 302 -7.03 32.10 -12.05
N ASN A 303 -5.93 31.50 -12.48
CA ASN A 303 -5.89 30.38 -13.41
C ASN A 303 -5.63 29.04 -12.73
N TRP A 304 -5.53 29.00 -11.41
CA TRP A 304 -5.31 27.75 -10.69
C TRP A 304 -6.48 26.80 -10.94
N SER A 305 -6.15 25.54 -11.02
CA SER A 305 -7.10 24.46 -11.25
C SER A 305 -6.55 23.18 -10.63
N TYR A 306 -7.17 22.75 -9.53
CA TYR A 306 -6.73 21.54 -8.83
C TYR A 306 -6.80 20.31 -9.72
N VAL A 307 -5.71 19.54 -9.76
CA VAL A 307 -5.57 18.31 -10.56
C VAL A 307 -5.37 17.06 -9.71
N GLY A 308 -5.13 17.21 -8.41
CA GLY A 308 -4.89 16.12 -7.45
C GLY A 308 -6.16 15.33 -7.10
N GLU A 309 -6.07 14.50 -6.07
CA GLU A 309 -7.14 13.58 -5.66
C GLU A 309 -7.88 14.01 -4.39
N SER A 310 -7.32 14.95 -3.58
CA SER A 310 -7.89 15.34 -2.28
C SER A 310 -9.11 16.25 -2.39
N TYR A 311 -9.25 16.98 -3.50
CA TYR A 311 -10.34 17.94 -3.74
C TYR A 311 -10.96 17.71 -5.12
N PRO A 312 -12.17 18.23 -5.38
CA PRO A 312 -12.76 18.19 -6.72
C PRO A 312 -11.85 18.83 -7.76
N LYS A 313 -11.70 18.19 -8.92
CA LYS A 313 -10.91 18.75 -10.02
C LYS A 313 -11.42 20.12 -10.45
N GLY A 314 -10.50 21.04 -10.68
CA GLY A 314 -10.85 22.41 -11.03
C GLY A 314 -11.07 23.33 -9.82
N THR A 315 -10.94 22.81 -8.58
CA THR A 315 -10.98 23.65 -7.38
C THR A 315 -9.89 24.71 -7.40
N ASN A 316 -10.19 25.91 -6.95
CA ASN A 316 -9.27 27.02 -6.79
C ASN A 316 -9.51 27.75 -5.46
N TRP A 317 -8.57 28.55 -5.02
CA TRP A 317 -8.81 29.53 -3.97
C TRP A 317 -9.66 30.68 -4.50
N ASP A 318 -10.47 31.24 -3.63
CA ASP A 318 -11.36 32.36 -3.96
C ASP A 318 -11.32 33.43 -2.87
N PHE A 319 -10.64 34.52 -3.17
CA PHE A 319 -10.51 35.68 -2.28
C PHE A 319 -11.61 36.72 -2.50
N ASP A 320 -12.46 36.58 -3.51
CA ASP A 320 -13.54 37.51 -3.86
C ASP A 320 -14.91 37.02 -3.38
N ASN A 321 -15.04 35.72 -3.13
CA ASN A 321 -16.25 35.12 -2.63
C ASN A 321 -16.36 35.33 -1.11
N LYS A 322 -17.29 36.21 -0.74
CA LYS A 322 -17.53 36.61 0.66
C LYS A 322 -18.17 35.48 1.50
N ASP A 323 -18.54 34.36 0.91
CA ASP A 323 -19.18 33.22 1.58
C ASP A 323 -18.18 32.12 1.96
N ILE A 324 -16.90 32.27 1.59
CA ILE A 324 -15.84 31.31 1.89
C ILE A 324 -14.93 31.88 3.00
N ASP A 325 -14.71 31.06 4.01
CA ASP A 325 -13.67 31.29 4.99
C ASP A 325 -12.29 31.13 4.35
N MET A 326 -11.52 32.20 4.42
CA MET A 326 -10.27 32.29 3.71
C MET A 326 -9.12 31.50 4.34
N TRP A 327 -9.28 31.07 5.59
CA TRP A 327 -8.27 30.29 6.26
C TRP A 327 -8.63 28.81 6.33
N GLY A 328 -9.77 28.45 6.93
CA GLY A 328 -10.15 27.09 7.22
C GLY A 328 -10.65 26.33 6.00
N ASP A 329 -11.25 27.02 5.03
CA ASP A 329 -11.91 26.41 3.89
C ASP A 329 -11.06 26.39 2.60
N GLN A 330 -9.94 27.12 2.57
CA GLN A 330 -9.07 27.11 1.40
C GLN A 330 -8.34 25.75 1.31
N PRO A 331 -8.51 25.05 0.21
CA PRO A 331 -7.87 23.76 0.04
C PRO A 331 -6.34 23.89 0.04
N GLY A 332 -5.67 23.01 0.80
CA GLY A 332 -4.22 23.01 0.93
C GLY A 332 -3.65 23.98 1.97
N VAL A 333 -4.48 24.70 2.74
CA VAL A 333 -4.05 25.55 3.86
C VAL A 333 -4.32 24.83 5.18
N SER A 334 -3.32 24.79 6.08
CA SER A 334 -3.44 24.29 7.45
C SER A 334 -3.08 25.39 8.44
N LEU A 335 -3.86 25.48 9.52
CA LEU A 335 -3.72 26.53 10.52
C LEU A 335 -3.39 25.94 11.89
N ASP A 336 -2.66 26.71 12.68
CA ASP A 336 -2.50 26.43 14.10
C ASP A 336 -3.71 26.92 14.93
N LYS A 337 -3.62 26.76 16.26
CA LYS A 337 -4.64 27.17 17.22
C LYS A 337 -4.92 28.69 17.25
N ASN A 338 -3.96 29.51 16.80
CA ASN A 338 -4.06 30.94 16.76
C ASN A 338 -4.47 31.44 15.37
N GLY A 339 -4.83 30.53 14.45
CA GLY A 339 -5.17 30.86 13.07
C GLY A 339 -3.96 31.21 12.20
N ARG A 340 -2.72 30.88 12.63
CA ARG A 340 -1.50 31.11 11.85
C ARG A 340 -1.33 29.98 10.84
N VAL A 341 -0.84 30.30 9.65
CA VAL A 341 -0.55 29.33 8.59
C VAL A 341 0.66 28.49 8.97
N ILE A 342 0.44 27.19 9.20
CA ILE A 342 1.49 26.20 9.51
C ILE A 342 1.72 25.20 8.39
N GLY A 343 0.81 25.10 7.42
CA GLY A 343 0.93 24.20 6.29
C GLY A 343 0.38 24.80 5.01
N LEU A 344 1.11 24.64 3.93
CA LEU A 344 0.72 25.02 2.57
C LEU A 344 0.98 23.87 1.61
N SER A 345 -0.06 23.43 0.89
CA SER A 345 0.05 22.43 -0.19
C SER A 345 -0.60 23.01 -1.45
N ILE A 346 0.22 23.57 -2.33
CA ILE A 346 -0.26 24.32 -3.50
C ILE A 346 0.14 23.68 -4.84
N GLY A 347 1.00 22.68 -4.83
CA GLY A 347 1.57 22.12 -6.06
C GLY A 347 0.54 21.57 -7.04
N ASP A 348 -0.52 20.94 -6.54
CA ASP A 348 -1.55 20.35 -7.38
C ASP A 348 -2.61 21.34 -7.90
N PHE A 349 -2.46 22.63 -7.60
CA PHE A 349 -3.31 23.70 -8.15
C PHE A 349 -2.81 24.25 -9.48
N ASN A 350 -1.75 23.66 -10.02
CA ASN A 350 -1.09 24.14 -11.23
C ASN A 350 -0.56 25.58 -11.13
N PRO A 351 0.12 25.95 -10.01
CA PRO A 351 0.76 27.27 -9.87
C PRO A 351 1.83 27.45 -10.91
N THR A 352 2.11 28.71 -11.33
CA THR A 352 3.09 29.01 -12.36
C THR A 352 4.00 30.15 -11.95
N GLY A 353 5.27 30.13 -12.39
CA GLY A 353 6.21 31.20 -12.14
C GLY A 353 7.24 30.86 -11.06
N ILE A 354 7.78 31.89 -10.42
CA ILE A 354 8.76 31.79 -9.34
C ILE A 354 8.02 31.98 -8.03
N VAL A 355 8.20 31.06 -7.06
CA VAL A 355 7.65 31.22 -5.71
C VAL A 355 8.16 32.54 -5.13
N PRO A 356 7.31 33.51 -4.82
CA PRO A 356 7.72 34.87 -4.52
C PRO A 356 8.28 35.02 -3.10
N ALA A 357 8.94 36.16 -2.85
CA ALA A 357 9.55 36.49 -1.55
C ALA A 357 8.57 36.47 -0.37
N VAL A 358 7.27 36.67 -0.61
CA VAL A 358 6.24 36.60 0.43
C VAL A 358 6.21 35.23 1.13
N ILE A 359 6.73 34.17 0.51
CA ILE A 359 6.84 32.84 1.13
C ILE A 359 7.59 32.88 2.45
N GLY A 360 8.65 33.72 2.53
CA GLY A 360 9.46 33.90 3.74
C GLY A 360 8.79 34.68 4.88
N GLU A 361 7.60 35.19 4.65
CA GLU A 361 6.81 35.94 5.63
C GLU A 361 5.85 35.07 6.47
N PHE A 362 5.74 33.76 6.13
CA PHE A 362 4.97 32.80 6.90
C PHE A 362 5.79 32.25 8.09
N GLU A 363 5.91 33.05 9.13
CA GLU A 363 6.82 32.80 10.28
C GLU A 363 6.54 31.49 11.02
N GLU A 364 5.31 30.97 10.95
CA GLU A 364 4.87 29.75 11.63
C GLU A 364 4.82 28.52 10.71
N LEU A 365 5.20 28.66 9.44
CA LEU A 365 5.09 27.58 8.47
C LEU A 365 6.01 26.40 8.82
N GLN A 366 5.41 25.22 8.96
CA GLN A 366 6.07 23.95 9.29
C GLN A 366 6.10 22.99 8.10
N SER A 367 5.12 23.07 7.20
CA SER A 367 5.04 22.21 6.03
C SER A 367 4.71 23.01 4.77
N LEU A 368 5.52 22.81 3.72
CA LEU A 368 5.34 23.43 2.42
C LEU A 368 5.44 22.38 1.32
N ALA A 369 4.35 22.17 0.57
CA ALA A 369 4.32 21.34 -0.62
C ALA A 369 4.09 22.19 -1.88
N LEU A 370 5.15 22.39 -2.66
CA LEU A 370 5.14 23.08 -3.96
C LEU A 370 4.85 22.12 -5.13
N GLY A 371 4.67 20.88 -4.86
CA GLY A 371 4.29 19.75 -5.67
C GLY A 371 4.25 18.54 -4.77
N THR A 372 3.36 17.64 -5.05
CA THR A 372 3.31 16.37 -4.34
C THR A 372 3.74 15.26 -5.28
N HIS A 373 4.57 14.35 -4.82
CA HIS A 373 4.67 13.07 -5.51
C HIS A 373 3.34 12.33 -5.29
N ASN A 374 2.94 11.57 -6.26
CA ASN A 374 1.79 10.69 -6.08
C ASN A 374 2.15 9.68 -4.99
N ASP A 375 1.39 9.65 -3.88
CA ASP A 375 1.58 8.68 -2.79
C ASP A 375 1.55 7.22 -3.28
N LYS A 376 1.00 6.99 -4.46
CA LYS A 376 1.04 5.70 -5.17
C LYS A 376 2.38 5.40 -5.84
N LEU A 377 3.24 6.42 -6.02
CA LEU A 377 4.55 6.33 -6.66
C LEU A 377 5.63 6.73 -5.65
N ARG A 378 5.75 6.00 -4.56
CA ARG A 378 6.85 6.23 -3.62
C ARG A 378 8.18 5.90 -4.28
N PRO A 379 9.27 6.63 -3.94
CA PRO A 379 10.60 6.21 -4.34
C PRO A 379 10.83 4.74 -3.97
N GLY A 380 11.37 3.96 -4.92
CA GLY A 380 11.48 2.51 -4.79
C GLY A 380 10.23 1.72 -5.18
N GLU A 381 9.09 2.37 -5.37
CA GLU A 381 7.93 1.77 -6.03
C GLU A 381 8.01 1.97 -7.56
N ASN A 382 7.48 1.01 -8.30
CA ASN A 382 7.54 1.08 -9.75
C ASN A 382 6.56 2.12 -10.31
N PRO A 383 7.02 3.22 -10.91
CA PRO A 383 6.15 4.20 -11.55
C PRO A 383 5.37 3.64 -12.75
N LEU A 384 5.75 2.44 -13.23
CA LEU A 384 5.08 1.78 -14.35
C LEU A 384 3.89 0.91 -13.89
N ALA A 385 3.66 0.78 -12.58
CA ALA A 385 2.52 0.00 -12.07
C ALA A 385 1.16 0.55 -12.52
N ASP A 386 1.08 1.85 -12.78
CA ASP A 386 -0.14 2.51 -13.27
C ASP A 386 -0.25 2.55 -14.80
N LEU A 387 0.73 2.05 -15.55
CA LEU A 387 0.61 1.99 -17.01
C LEU A 387 -0.41 0.93 -17.41
N LYS A 388 -1.52 1.38 -17.96
CA LYS A 388 -2.53 0.54 -18.59
C LYS A 388 -1.89 -0.35 -19.65
N GLY A 389 -1.70 -1.63 -19.38
CA GLY A 389 -1.21 -2.52 -20.42
C GLY A 389 -0.45 -3.77 -20.03
N GLY A 390 -0.42 -4.16 -18.78
CA GLY A 390 0.07 -5.48 -18.40
C GLY A 390 1.07 -5.49 -17.24
N LEU A 391 1.30 -6.68 -16.71
CA LEU A 391 2.31 -6.96 -15.69
C LEU A 391 3.69 -6.64 -16.24
N THR A 392 4.26 -5.53 -15.80
CA THR A 392 5.67 -5.22 -16.11
C THR A 392 6.59 -6.13 -15.31
N PRO A 393 7.84 -6.35 -15.75
CA PRO A 393 8.82 -7.12 -14.97
C PRO A 393 8.98 -6.61 -13.54
N ALA A 394 8.83 -5.32 -13.30
CA ALA A 394 8.94 -4.72 -11.97
C ALA A 394 7.69 -4.94 -11.11
N VAL A 395 6.49 -4.98 -11.67
CA VAL A 395 5.28 -5.42 -10.94
C VAL A 395 5.39 -6.87 -10.53
N LEU A 396 5.88 -7.73 -11.42
CA LEU A 396 6.14 -9.14 -11.10
C LEU A 396 7.22 -9.29 -10.02
N GLU A 397 8.24 -8.45 -10.05
CA GLU A 397 9.30 -8.45 -9.05
C GLU A 397 8.81 -7.93 -7.70
N LYS A 398 7.99 -6.87 -7.68
CA LYS A 398 7.33 -6.38 -6.47
C LYS A 398 6.41 -7.46 -5.88
N LEU A 399 5.63 -8.13 -6.71
CA LEU A 399 4.78 -9.24 -6.26
C LEU A 399 5.62 -10.40 -5.69
N ARG A 400 6.81 -10.66 -6.24
CA ARG A 400 7.75 -11.65 -5.72
C ARG A 400 8.43 -11.19 -4.44
N SER A 401 8.87 -9.93 -4.36
CA SER A 401 9.43 -9.34 -3.15
C SER A 401 8.40 -9.30 -2.02
N ASP A 402 7.19 -8.83 -2.30
CA ASP A 402 6.07 -8.85 -1.34
C ASP A 402 5.74 -10.28 -0.90
N TYR A 403 5.95 -11.28 -1.78
CA TYR A 403 5.81 -12.68 -1.46
C TYR A 403 6.91 -13.15 -0.49
N MET A 404 8.17 -12.83 -0.78
CA MET A 404 9.30 -13.20 0.08
C MET A 404 9.25 -12.48 1.43
N ASP A 405 8.93 -11.18 1.45
CA ASP A 405 8.81 -10.38 2.67
C ASP A 405 7.63 -10.82 3.55
N ASN A 406 6.49 -11.11 2.94
CA ASN A 406 5.32 -11.63 3.66
C ASN A 406 5.53 -13.06 4.16
N PHE A 407 6.36 -13.84 3.49
CA PHE A 407 6.69 -15.19 3.89
C PHE A 407 7.55 -15.23 5.17
N ALA A 408 8.45 -14.27 5.30
CA ALA A 408 9.36 -14.15 6.43
C ALA A 408 8.68 -13.64 7.72
N LEU A 409 7.63 -12.83 7.60
CA LEU A 409 7.04 -12.09 8.72
C LEU A 409 5.81 -12.75 9.36
N ARG A 410 5.30 -13.87 8.83
CA ARG A 410 4.01 -14.43 9.29
C ARG A 410 4.10 -15.86 9.76
N ASP A 411 3.96 -16.01 11.08
CA ASP A 411 3.81 -17.29 11.78
C ASP A 411 2.39 -17.89 11.67
N SER A 412 1.52 -17.39 10.77
CA SER A 412 0.16 -17.88 10.62
C SER A 412 -0.01 -18.76 9.37
N ARG A 413 -0.26 -20.05 9.62
CA ARG A 413 -0.47 -21.08 8.58
C ARG A 413 -1.62 -20.76 7.61
N GLN A 414 -2.60 -19.97 8.01
CA GLN A 414 -3.76 -19.61 7.17
C GLN A 414 -3.43 -18.61 6.05
N ASP A 415 -2.52 -17.67 6.31
CA ASP A 415 -2.14 -16.67 5.31
C ASP A 415 -1.27 -17.26 4.20
N TRP A 416 -0.54 -18.34 4.50
CA TRP A 416 0.32 -19.01 3.54
C TRP A 416 -0.48 -19.67 2.41
N ASP A 417 -1.59 -20.34 2.73
CA ASP A 417 -2.45 -21.00 1.74
C ASP A 417 -3.06 -19.99 0.75
N VAL A 418 -3.43 -18.80 1.22
CA VAL A 418 -4.00 -17.74 0.38
C VAL A 418 -2.93 -17.09 -0.50
N GLN A 419 -1.74 -16.88 0.02
CA GLN A 419 -0.63 -16.28 -0.74
C GLN A 419 -0.07 -17.25 -1.77
N MET A 420 0.04 -18.55 -1.44
CA MET A 420 0.44 -19.55 -2.42
C MET A 420 -0.59 -19.73 -3.53
N GLN A 421 -1.89 -19.67 -3.23
CA GLN A 421 -2.92 -19.65 -4.27
C GLN A 421 -2.75 -18.45 -5.21
N ARG A 422 -2.39 -17.29 -4.68
CA ARG A 422 -2.13 -16.07 -5.44
C ARG A 422 -0.90 -16.24 -6.37
N CYS A 423 0.22 -16.73 -5.84
CA CYS A 423 1.42 -16.99 -6.62
C CYS A 423 1.23 -18.08 -7.67
N MET A 424 0.36 -19.06 -7.42
CA MET A 424 0.05 -20.12 -8.37
C MET A 424 -0.71 -19.65 -9.60
N VAL A 425 -1.57 -18.65 -9.44
CA VAL A 425 -2.26 -18.01 -10.57
C VAL A 425 -1.27 -17.19 -11.41
N GLU A 426 -0.30 -16.58 -10.76
CA GLU A 426 0.73 -15.74 -11.41
C GLU A 426 1.88 -16.55 -12.02
N ALA A 427 2.27 -17.69 -11.45
CA ALA A 427 3.30 -18.58 -11.99
C ALA A 427 2.91 -19.30 -13.29
N GLY A 428 1.62 -19.28 -13.66
CA GLY A 428 1.16 -19.78 -14.97
C GLY A 428 1.50 -18.84 -16.15
N GLN A 429 2.10 -17.70 -15.89
CA GLN A 429 2.57 -16.78 -16.95
C GLN A 429 3.93 -17.27 -17.50
N PRO A 430 4.12 -17.27 -18.83
CA PRO A 430 5.40 -17.63 -19.41
C PRO A 430 6.49 -16.70 -18.89
N ALA A 431 7.67 -17.27 -18.60
CA ALA A 431 8.84 -16.51 -18.16
C ALA A 431 9.03 -15.28 -19.05
N ILE A 432 8.79 -14.11 -18.49
CA ILE A 432 8.87 -12.85 -19.24
C ILE A 432 10.32 -12.65 -19.64
N LYS A 433 10.57 -12.64 -20.94
CA LYS A 433 11.88 -12.27 -21.46
C LYS A 433 12.20 -10.87 -20.91
N LYS A 434 13.36 -10.77 -20.23
CA LYS A 434 13.92 -9.55 -19.69
C LYS A 434 13.84 -8.40 -20.73
N SER A 435 12.75 -7.65 -20.73
CA SER A 435 12.76 -6.34 -21.35
C SER A 435 13.25 -5.39 -20.28
N ILE A 436 14.53 -5.04 -20.36
CA ILE A 436 15.09 -3.98 -19.52
C ILE A 436 14.31 -2.73 -19.88
N VAL A 437 13.42 -2.31 -19.00
CA VAL A 437 12.79 -0.99 -19.11
C VAL A 437 13.92 0.02 -18.99
N GLN A 438 14.25 0.67 -20.10
CA GLN A 438 15.29 1.69 -20.08
C GLN A 438 14.73 2.91 -19.36
N PRO A 439 15.53 3.66 -18.61
CA PRO A 439 15.09 4.92 -17.98
C PRO A 439 14.39 5.89 -18.93
N LYS A 440 14.72 5.86 -20.21
CA LYS A 440 14.03 6.65 -21.26
C LYS A 440 12.56 6.21 -21.50
N ASP A 441 12.22 5.00 -21.09
CA ASP A 441 10.86 4.44 -21.22
C ASP A 441 10.02 4.72 -19.97
N ILE A 442 10.62 5.28 -18.92
CA ILE A 442 9.93 5.80 -17.75
C ILE A 442 9.25 7.09 -18.19
N ILE A 443 7.94 7.05 -18.27
CA ILE A 443 7.14 8.25 -18.49
C ILE A 443 7.27 9.05 -17.20
N HIS A 444 7.98 10.18 -17.27
CA HIS A 444 7.92 11.17 -16.20
C HIS A 444 6.45 11.52 -16.03
N GLY A 445 5.94 11.42 -14.81
CA GLY A 445 4.57 11.85 -14.51
C GLY A 445 4.38 13.28 -15.05
N ASP A 446 3.20 13.60 -15.51
CA ASP A 446 2.88 14.94 -15.96
C ASP A 446 3.27 15.93 -14.87
N LEU A 447 3.92 17.03 -15.27
CA LEU A 447 4.21 18.11 -14.33
C LEU A 447 2.87 18.65 -13.82
N THR A 448 2.67 18.62 -12.49
CA THR A 448 1.42 19.12 -11.89
C THR A 448 1.38 20.61 -11.71
N ASN A 449 2.53 21.29 -11.98
CA ASN A 449 2.64 22.73 -11.86
C ASN A 449 3.67 23.33 -12.84
N GLY A 450 3.69 24.64 -12.91
CA GLY A 450 4.61 25.44 -13.73
C GLY A 450 5.59 26.26 -12.90
N ILE A 451 5.94 25.84 -11.68
CA ILE A 451 6.93 26.52 -10.83
C ILE A 451 8.32 26.35 -11.45
N THR A 452 8.98 27.47 -11.75
CA THR A 452 10.29 27.50 -12.41
C THR A 452 11.45 27.87 -11.48
N GLY A 453 11.16 28.37 -10.29
CA GLY A 453 12.14 28.75 -9.27
C GLY A 453 11.50 29.09 -7.95
N ILE A 454 12.33 29.36 -6.96
CA ILE A 454 11.94 29.75 -5.60
C ILE A 454 12.78 30.96 -5.18
N ASP A 455 12.12 31.98 -4.62
CA ASP A 455 12.84 33.15 -4.08
C ASP A 455 13.68 32.74 -2.86
N LYS A 456 14.81 33.42 -2.70
CA LYS A 456 15.74 33.20 -1.57
C LYS A 456 15.11 33.42 -0.19
N ALA A 457 14.01 34.16 -0.10
CA ALA A 457 13.27 34.36 1.15
C ALA A 457 12.76 33.05 1.77
N ILE A 458 12.78 31.94 1.03
CA ILE A 458 12.48 30.60 1.58
C ILE A 458 13.35 30.29 2.80
N GLY A 459 14.63 30.75 2.81
CA GLY A 459 15.52 30.58 3.94
C GLY A 459 15.10 31.25 5.24
N ASN A 460 14.08 32.11 5.23
CA ASN A 460 13.51 32.73 6.42
C ASN A 460 12.58 31.78 7.20
N LEU A 461 12.15 30.68 6.60
CA LEU A 461 11.22 29.72 7.20
C LEU A 461 11.91 28.83 8.25
N LYS A 462 12.27 29.40 9.39
CA LYS A 462 13.08 28.72 10.41
C LYS A 462 12.32 27.60 11.16
N LYS A 463 10.99 27.52 11.02
CA LYS A 463 10.16 26.45 11.58
C LYS A 463 9.76 25.39 10.57
N LEU A 464 10.17 25.54 9.31
CA LEU A 464 9.82 24.60 8.26
C LEU A 464 10.49 23.26 8.52
N GLU A 465 9.68 22.22 8.75
CA GLU A 465 10.12 20.86 9.03
C GLU A 465 10.06 19.98 7.76
N VAL A 466 9.08 20.27 6.88
CA VAL A 466 8.80 19.49 5.67
C VAL A 466 8.75 20.40 4.46
N LEU A 467 9.55 20.10 3.45
CA LEU A 467 9.55 20.81 2.18
C LEU A 467 9.50 19.83 1.00
N TYR A 468 8.42 19.88 0.23
CA TYR A 468 8.24 19.07 -0.98
C TYR A 468 8.24 19.96 -2.23
N ILE A 469 9.17 19.65 -3.14
CA ILE A 469 9.33 20.29 -4.44
C ILE A 469 9.22 19.16 -5.48
N ALA A 470 8.03 18.91 -5.95
CA ALA A 470 7.79 17.77 -6.82
C ALA A 470 7.07 18.15 -8.12
N ASN A 471 7.31 17.38 -9.18
CA ASN A 471 6.62 17.51 -10.47
C ASN A 471 6.68 18.94 -11.05
N SER A 472 7.82 19.60 -10.90
CA SER A 472 8.02 21.02 -11.21
C SER A 472 9.10 21.23 -12.27
N PRO A 473 8.93 22.17 -13.22
CA PRO A 473 9.95 22.51 -14.21
C PRO A 473 11.04 23.43 -13.64
N ILE A 474 11.37 23.29 -12.35
CA ILE A 474 12.37 24.08 -11.66
C ILE A 474 13.73 23.90 -12.32
N THR A 475 14.48 24.99 -12.50
CA THR A 475 15.79 24.98 -13.13
C THR A 475 16.95 25.13 -12.16
N GLU A 476 16.71 25.81 -11.05
CA GLU A 476 17.69 26.04 -9.98
C GLU A 476 16.99 26.22 -8.64
N LEU A 477 17.71 26.00 -7.56
CA LEU A 477 17.24 26.16 -6.18
C LEU A 477 18.11 27.21 -5.48
N PRO A 478 17.51 28.07 -4.61
CA PRO A 478 18.25 29.12 -3.93
C PRO A 478 19.22 28.55 -2.89
N GLN A 479 20.34 29.24 -2.70
CA GLN A 479 21.37 28.87 -1.72
C GLN A 479 20.81 28.87 -0.28
N GLU A 480 19.85 29.71 -0.03
CA GLU A 480 19.18 29.88 1.26
C GLU A 480 18.34 28.66 1.68
N LEU A 481 18.20 27.62 0.83
CA LEU A 481 17.65 26.33 1.28
C LEU A 481 18.51 25.72 2.42
N GLY A 482 19.82 25.95 2.40
CA GLY A 482 20.69 25.52 3.49
C GLY A 482 20.42 26.17 4.84
N ASP A 483 19.68 27.28 4.86
CA ASP A 483 19.30 28.01 6.06
C ASP A 483 18.05 27.45 6.78
N LEU A 484 17.41 26.44 6.23
CA LEU A 484 16.22 25.79 6.80
C LEU A 484 16.58 24.94 8.01
N ALA A 485 16.80 25.58 9.15
CA ALA A 485 17.37 24.96 10.34
C ALA A 485 16.49 23.84 10.96
N SER A 486 15.18 23.89 10.77
CA SER A 486 14.26 22.85 11.31
C SER A 486 13.91 21.77 10.30
N CYS A 487 14.33 21.88 9.05
CA CYS A 487 13.92 20.96 8.00
C CYS A 487 14.52 19.57 8.20
N THR A 488 13.63 18.60 8.36
CA THR A 488 13.98 17.20 8.58
C THR A 488 13.62 16.32 7.39
N ASP A 489 12.65 16.73 6.56
CA ASP A 489 12.13 15.98 5.42
C ASP A 489 12.09 16.88 4.17
N LEU A 490 12.96 16.58 3.22
CA LEU A 490 13.08 17.32 1.97
C LEU A 490 12.88 16.40 0.77
N GLU A 491 12.00 16.84 -0.12
CA GLU A 491 11.78 16.18 -1.40
C GLU A 491 12.05 17.14 -2.56
N ILE A 492 12.89 16.68 -3.52
CA ILE A 492 13.15 17.33 -4.81
C ILE A 492 12.92 16.23 -5.86
N TYR A 493 11.64 15.99 -6.18
CA TYR A 493 11.21 14.83 -6.94
C TYR A 493 10.66 15.20 -8.32
N ASN A 494 11.10 14.48 -9.37
CA ASN A 494 10.64 14.73 -10.74
C ASN A 494 10.72 16.22 -11.14
N CYS A 495 11.91 16.79 -11.00
CA CYS A 495 12.25 18.15 -11.46
C CYS A 495 13.13 18.08 -12.72
N PRO A 496 12.56 17.76 -13.90
CA PRO A 496 13.32 17.36 -15.09
C PRO A 496 14.16 18.46 -15.72
N ARG A 497 14.06 19.71 -15.25
CA ARG A 497 14.87 20.83 -15.72
C ARG A 497 15.98 21.21 -14.75
N LEU A 498 16.06 20.58 -13.59
CA LEU A 498 17.14 20.79 -12.63
C LEU A 498 18.41 20.10 -13.13
N THR A 499 19.48 20.86 -13.37
CA THR A 499 20.73 20.36 -13.98
C THR A 499 21.94 20.43 -13.05
N ALA A 500 21.84 21.15 -11.93
CA ALA A 500 22.88 21.27 -10.91
C ALA A 500 22.41 20.66 -9.60
N PHE A 501 23.30 19.91 -8.95
CA PHE A 501 23.03 19.40 -7.61
C PHE A 501 23.01 20.58 -6.63
N PRO A 502 22.03 20.64 -5.74
CA PRO A 502 21.92 21.74 -4.77
C PRO A 502 22.90 21.53 -3.58
N ASP A 503 24.17 21.95 -3.75
CA ASP A 503 25.24 21.73 -2.76
C ASP A 503 24.93 22.31 -1.38
N GLN A 504 24.09 23.35 -1.30
CA GLN A 504 23.63 23.96 -0.05
C GLN A 504 22.89 22.98 0.88
N LEU A 505 22.37 21.87 0.36
CA LEU A 505 21.74 20.82 1.17
C LEU A 505 22.71 20.21 2.20
N ALA A 506 24.00 20.27 1.92
CA ALA A 506 25.05 19.80 2.83
C ALA A 506 25.09 20.56 4.17
N GLU A 507 24.57 21.80 4.21
CA GLU A 507 24.53 22.62 5.42
C GLU A 507 23.31 22.35 6.33
N MET A 508 22.33 21.56 5.88
CA MET A 508 21.08 21.28 6.59
C MET A 508 21.32 20.26 7.74
N GLU A 509 21.64 20.76 8.92
CA GLU A 509 22.12 19.93 10.06
C GLU A 509 21.07 18.98 10.65
N ASN A 510 19.77 19.24 10.42
CA ASN A 510 18.67 18.42 10.93
C ASN A 510 18.01 17.55 9.87
N LEU A 511 18.52 17.55 8.63
CA LEU A 511 17.96 16.79 7.54
C LEU A 511 18.11 15.29 7.79
N THR A 512 16.98 14.60 8.02
CA THR A 512 16.92 13.17 8.27
C THR A 512 16.48 12.36 7.06
N GLN A 513 15.66 12.96 6.21
CA GLN A 513 15.14 12.33 4.99
C GLN A 513 15.36 13.24 3.79
N LEU A 514 15.95 12.69 2.74
CA LEU A 514 16.13 13.35 1.44
C LEU A 514 15.63 12.43 0.33
N ASN A 515 14.68 12.95 -0.44
CA ASN A 515 14.21 12.32 -1.66
C ASN A 515 14.59 13.15 -2.88
N MET A 516 15.49 12.63 -3.72
CA MET A 516 15.87 13.24 -5.00
C MET A 516 15.65 12.27 -6.17
N ALA A 517 14.67 11.38 -6.07
CA ALA A 517 14.36 10.45 -7.16
C ALA A 517 13.77 11.16 -8.39
N MET A 518 13.84 10.53 -9.55
CA MET A 518 13.25 11.00 -10.81
C MET A 518 13.86 12.32 -11.36
N ASN A 519 15.14 12.58 -11.10
CA ASN A 519 15.87 13.76 -11.63
C ASN A 519 17.00 13.34 -12.58
N PRO A 520 16.73 12.68 -13.71
CA PRO A 520 17.77 12.10 -14.56
C PRO A 520 18.73 13.13 -15.22
N GLN A 521 18.37 14.40 -15.22
CA GLN A 521 19.26 15.47 -15.71
C GLN A 521 20.42 15.78 -14.75
N LEU A 522 20.28 15.38 -13.47
CA LEU A 522 21.33 15.49 -12.46
C LEU A 522 22.34 14.33 -12.52
N ALA A 523 22.20 13.36 -13.43
CA ALA A 523 23.01 12.14 -13.48
C ALA A 523 24.52 12.38 -13.32
N ALA A 524 25.06 13.35 -14.05
CA ALA A 524 26.49 13.70 -14.00
C ALA A 524 26.91 14.48 -12.74
N ALA A 525 25.95 15.14 -12.07
CA ALA A 525 26.22 15.96 -10.88
C ALA A 525 26.11 15.16 -9.59
N PHE A 526 25.35 14.05 -9.58
CA PHE A 526 25.10 13.26 -8.37
C PHE A 526 26.36 12.76 -7.67
N PRO A 527 27.40 12.20 -8.35
CA PRO A 527 28.55 11.67 -7.62
C PRO A 527 29.27 12.73 -6.76
N GLU A 528 29.49 13.92 -7.27
CA GLU A 528 30.13 15.01 -6.50
C GLU A 528 29.14 15.61 -5.49
N GLY A 529 27.87 15.77 -5.87
CA GLY A 529 26.83 16.27 -4.96
C GLY A 529 26.61 15.34 -3.75
N ILE A 530 26.56 14.02 -3.96
CA ILE A 530 26.47 13.04 -2.87
C ILE A 530 27.71 13.08 -1.98
N LYS A 531 28.90 13.28 -2.56
CA LYS A 531 30.13 13.46 -1.79
C LYS A 531 30.06 14.70 -0.90
N THR A 532 29.66 15.84 -1.46
CA THR A 532 29.48 17.10 -0.73
C THR A 532 28.46 16.92 0.40
N LEU A 533 27.34 16.27 0.12
CA LEU A 533 26.32 15.94 1.13
C LEU A 533 26.88 15.08 2.27
N ALA A 534 27.62 14.02 1.92
CA ALA A 534 28.23 13.10 2.90
C ALA A 534 29.29 13.75 3.77
N GLU A 535 29.98 14.77 3.27
CA GLU A 535 31.04 15.52 3.97
C GLU A 535 30.48 16.70 4.76
N GLY A 536 29.25 17.13 4.49
CA GLY A 536 28.58 18.23 5.16
C GLY A 536 27.82 17.81 6.42
N LYS A 537 27.14 18.77 7.06
CA LYS A 537 26.34 18.55 8.28
C LYS A 537 25.19 17.58 8.05
N ALA A 538 24.54 17.67 6.87
CA ALA A 538 23.45 16.75 6.50
C ALA A 538 23.91 15.29 6.48
N GLY A 539 25.18 15.01 6.12
CA GLY A 539 25.76 13.67 6.15
C GLY A 539 25.82 13.06 7.55
N GLU A 540 25.86 13.88 8.60
CA GLU A 540 25.85 13.43 10.00
C GLU A 540 24.44 13.16 10.53
N SER A 541 23.38 13.72 9.89
CA SER A 541 22.00 13.61 10.34
C SER A 541 21.15 12.66 9.49
N LEU A 542 21.48 12.49 8.21
CA LEU A 542 20.67 11.79 7.22
C LEU A 542 20.50 10.31 7.57
N GLN A 543 19.24 9.87 7.59
CA GLN A 543 18.82 8.51 7.89
C GLN A 543 18.22 7.81 6.67
N ILE A 544 17.55 8.55 5.79
CA ILE A 544 16.85 8.04 4.62
C ILE A 544 17.26 8.84 3.38
N LEU A 545 17.71 8.13 2.34
CA LEU A 545 18.14 8.72 1.07
C LEU A 545 17.52 7.98 -0.12
N TYR A 546 16.66 8.67 -0.89
CA TYR A 546 16.03 8.14 -2.09
C TYR A 546 16.64 8.81 -3.34
N LEU A 547 17.23 8.00 -4.20
CA LEU A 547 17.92 8.42 -5.42
C LEU A 547 17.53 7.56 -6.64
N GLY A 548 16.40 6.88 -6.58
CA GLY A 548 15.95 6.04 -7.69
C GLY A 548 15.70 6.83 -8.99
N TYR A 549 15.81 6.17 -10.14
CA TYR A 549 15.45 6.71 -11.47
C TYR A 549 16.26 7.95 -11.92
N ASN A 550 17.54 8.00 -11.61
CA ASN A 550 18.37 9.18 -11.84
C ASN A 550 19.49 8.98 -12.88
N ASN A 551 19.64 7.78 -13.44
CA ASN A 551 20.77 7.44 -14.31
C ASN A 551 22.16 7.61 -13.66
N ILE A 552 22.27 7.51 -12.33
CA ILE A 552 23.55 7.63 -11.60
C ILE A 552 24.50 6.51 -12.03
N ALA A 553 25.71 6.86 -12.47
CA ALA A 553 26.69 5.90 -12.95
C ALA A 553 27.64 5.39 -11.85
N SER A 554 27.85 6.16 -10.80
CA SER A 554 28.72 5.79 -9.67
C SER A 554 28.33 6.51 -8.39
N LEU A 555 28.64 5.88 -7.25
CA LEU A 555 28.58 6.51 -5.93
C LEU A 555 30.00 6.85 -5.43
N PRO A 556 30.16 7.94 -4.69
CA PRO A 556 31.41 8.26 -4.05
C PRO A 556 31.67 7.37 -2.81
N THR A 557 32.92 7.13 -2.49
CA THR A 557 33.32 6.35 -1.29
C THR A 557 32.93 7.04 0.03
N GLU A 558 32.70 8.33 -0.02
CA GLU A 558 32.31 9.18 1.11
C GLU A 558 30.92 8.83 1.67
N VAL A 559 30.11 8.03 0.98
CA VAL A 559 28.87 7.46 1.58
C VAL A 559 29.14 6.74 2.90
N SER A 560 30.36 6.25 3.11
CA SER A 560 30.82 5.66 4.37
C SER A 560 30.88 6.64 5.55
N LYS A 561 30.76 7.94 5.31
CA LYS A 561 30.72 8.99 6.34
C LYS A 561 29.30 9.19 6.90
N MET A 562 28.26 8.77 6.18
CA MET A 562 26.85 8.91 6.58
C MET A 562 26.47 7.88 7.66
N LYS A 563 26.97 8.06 8.88
CA LYS A 563 26.88 7.06 9.96
C LYS A 563 25.46 6.73 10.45
N LYS A 564 24.48 7.62 10.21
CA LYS A 564 23.07 7.42 10.58
C LYS A 564 22.22 6.88 9.43
N LEU A 565 22.80 6.73 8.24
CA LEU A 565 22.06 6.26 7.08
C LEU A 565 21.60 4.81 7.30
N GLY A 566 20.29 4.65 7.46
CA GLY A 566 19.65 3.35 7.65
C GLY A 566 18.91 2.88 6.41
N LYS A 567 18.47 3.80 5.56
CA LYS A 567 17.72 3.45 4.35
C LYS A 567 18.27 4.18 3.12
N ILE A 568 18.55 3.41 2.07
CA ILE A 568 18.96 3.96 0.77
C ILE A 568 18.21 3.26 -0.36
N ASP A 569 17.73 4.05 -1.32
CA ASP A 569 17.10 3.54 -2.54
C ASP A 569 17.81 4.10 -3.77
N LEU A 570 18.34 3.21 -4.59
CA LEU A 570 19.08 3.50 -5.82
C LEU A 570 18.52 2.72 -7.01
N ILE A 571 17.28 2.31 -6.92
CA ILE A 571 16.60 1.53 -7.97
C ILE A 571 16.66 2.27 -9.33
N TYR A 572 16.76 1.54 -10.42
CA TYR A 572 16.76 2.08 -11.79
C TYR A 572 17.79 3.19 -12.02
N ASN A 573 19.04 2.90 -11.69
CA ASN A 573 20.20 3.73 -12.04
C ASN A 573 21.13 3.01 -13.03
N LYS A 574 22.36 3.47 -13.17
CA LYS A 574 23.39 2.89 -14.04
C LYS A 574 24.67 2.56 -13.28
N LEU A 575 24.52 2.23 -12.03
CA LEU A 575 25.67 1.89 -11.19
C LEU A 575 26.36 0.63 -11.70
N THR A 576 27.67 0.68 -11.91
CA THR A 576 28.48 -0.47 -12.33
C THR A 576 29.18 -1.15 -11.17
N ALA A 577 29.31 -0.47 -10.05
CA ALA A 577 29.84 -0.98 -8.79
C ALA A 577 29.24 -0.23 -7.62
N LEU A 578 29.21 -0.86 -6.45
CA LEU A 578 28.86 -0.23 -5.19
C LEU A 578 30.09 -0.06 -4.34
N PRO A 579 30.40 1.16 -3.84
CA PRO A 579 31.42 1.34 -2.82
C PRO A 579 30.99 0.72 -1.49
N ALA A 580 31.94 0.45 -0.61
CA ALA A 580 31.63 0.05 0.74
C ALA A 580 31.01 1.21 1.52
N PHE A 581 29.91 0.97 2.18
CA PHE A 581 29.38 1.86 3.22
C PHE A 581 30.17 1.69 4.53
N GLY A 582 30.80 0.53 4.72
CA GLY A 582 31.61 0.21 5.87
C GLY A 582 30.82 -0.19 7.11
N LYS A 583 31.53 -0.77 8.10
CA LYS A 583 30.90 -1.36 9.29
C LYS A 583 30.11 -0.37 10.16
N ASP A 584 30.41 0.93 10.06
CA ASP A 584 29.79 1.94 10.92
C ASP A 584 28.48 2.51 10.31
N VAL A 585 28.09 2.09 9.10
CA VAL A 585 26.83 2.47 8.44
C VAL A 585 25.90 1.26 8.44
N ASN A 586 24.94 1.25 9.35
CA ASN A 586 23.96 0.17 9.46
C ASN A 586 22.79 0.41 8.48
N LEU A 587 22.86 -0.21 7.31
CA LEU A 587 21.76 -0.18 6.35
C LEU A 587 20.66 -1.15 6.80
N VAL A 588 19.57 -0.61 7.34
CA VAL A 588 18.35 -1.37 7.64
C VAL A 588 17.70 -1.83 6.34
N GLN A 589 17.60 -0.94 5.36
CA GLN A 589 17.05 -1.23 4.04
C GLN A 589 17.93 -0.61 2.95
N GLY A 590 18.30 -1.42 1.96
CA GLY A 590 19.04 -0.97 0.78
C GLY A 590 18.46 -1.58 -0.50
N THR A 591 18.04 -0.73 -1.46
CA THR A 591 17.52 -1.14 -2.75
C THR A 591 18.46 -0.68 -3.85
N PHE A 592 19.09 -1.63 -4.52
CA PHE A 592 20.08 -1.39 -5.60
C PHE A 592 19.64 -2.06 -6.91
N ASP A 593 18.38 -2.36 -7.04
CA ASP A 593 17.81 -3.13 -8.15
C ASP A 593 17.85 -2.36 -9.47
N TYR A 594 17.83 -3.12 -10.57
CA TYR A 594 17.80 -2.53 -11.92
C TYR A 594 18.93 -1.54 -12.17
N ASN A 595 20.15 -2.01 -11.89
CA ASN A 595 21.40 -1.33 -12.20
C ASN A 595 22.29 -2.20 -13.10
N GLU A 596 23.55 -1.82 -13.27
CA GLU A 596 24.58 -2.57 -14.02
C GLU A 596 25.70 -3.06 -13.08
N ILE A 597 25.36 -3.32 -11.79
CA ILE A 597 26.33 -3.63 -10.75
C ILE A 597 26.99 -4.98 -11.03
N ALA A 598 28.27 -4.95 -11.33
CA ALA A 598 29.10 -6.13 -11.53
C ALA A 598 29.92 -6.52 -10.29
N ARG A 599 30.09 -5.63 -9.32
CA ARG A 599 30.82 -5.87 -8.07
C ARG A 599 30.32 -5.00 -6.94
N ILE A 600 30.47 -5.54 -5.72
CA ILE A 600 30.19 -4.86 -4.47
C ILE A 600 31.51 -4.79 -3.68
N GLU A 601 31.94 -3.59 -3.33
CA GLU A 601 33.20 -3.35 -2.62
C GLU A 601 33.00 -3.54 -1.11
N LYS A 602 34.11 -3.85 -0.42
CA LYS A 602 34.19 -3.95 1.02
C LYS A 602 35.22 -2.97 1.57
N ASP A 603 35.02 -2.54 2.81
CA ASP A 603 36.02 -1.74 3.54
C ASP A 603 37.26 -2.57 3.91
N ALA A 604 38.24 -1.93 4.55
CA ALA A 604 39.50 -2.58 4.97
C ALA A 604 39.24 -3.72 5.98
N ASP A 605 38.15 -3.70 6.73
CA ASP A 605 37.75 -4.72 7.69
C ASP A 605 36.90 -5.84 7.05
N GLY A 606 36.53 -5.69 5.75
CA GLY A 606 35.80 -6.67 4.98
C GLY A 606 34.27 -6.50 4.99
N TYR A 607 33.77 -5.34 5.37
CA TYR A 607 32.33 -5.06 5.43
C TYR A 607 31.86 -4.25 4.22
N PHE A 608 30.72 -4.64 3.64
CA PHE A 608 29.96 -3.79 2.72
C PHE A 608 29.23 -2.68 3.48
N CYS A 609 28.50 -3.04 4.54
CA CYS A 609 27.83 -2.15 5.47
C CYS A 609 27.81 -2.78 6.87
N GLY A 610 27.36 -2.04 7.88
CA GLY A 610 27.05 -2.59 9.21
C GLY A 610 25.94 -3.63 9.11
N MET A 611 26.00 -4.67 9.97
CA MET A 611 25.12 -5.85 9.90
C MET A 611 24.15 -5.96 11.07
N ASP A 612 24.03 -4.91 11.90
CA ASP A 612 23.33 -5.06 13.16
C ASP A 612 21.81 -5.11 13.04
N ASP A 613 21.21 -4.43 12.08
CA ASP A 613 19.76 -4.32 11.94
C ASP A 613 19.26 -4.46 10.49
N VAL A 614 19.94 -5.25 9.67
CA VAL A 614 19.55 -5.41 8.25
C VAL A 614 18.22 -6.14 8.13
N GLU A 615 17.19 -5.43 7.67
CA GLU A 615 15.90 -6.01 7.30
C GLU A 615 15.91 -6.50 5.85
N SER A 616 16.39 -5.68 4.93
CA SER A 616 16.37 -6.03 3.51
C SER A 616 17.49 -5.34 2.74
N LEU A 617 18.29 -6.13 2.01
CA LEU A 617 19.19 -5.63 0.97
C LEU A 617 18.84 -6.30 -0.36
N SER A 618 18.52 -5.51 -1.37
CA SER A 618 18.17 -6.01 -2.69
C SER A 618 19.15 -5.52 -3.75
N PHE A 619 19.69 -6.46 -4.54
CA PHE A 619 20.59 -6.27 -5.66
C PHE A 619 20.07 -6.95 -6.92
N SER A 620 18.77 -7.09 -7.00
CA SER A 620 18.11 -7.80 -8.09
C SER A 620 18.29 -7.08 -9.43
N HIS A 621 18.25 -7.82 -10.56
CA HIS A 621 18.39 -7.25 -11.90
C HIS A 621 19.69 -6.43 -12.11
N ASN A 622 20.83 -7.06 -11.81
CA ASN A 622 22.15 -6.50 -11.95
C ASN A 622 23.07 -7.40 -12.81
N GLU A 623 24.36 -7.13 -12.80
CA GLU A 623 25.36 -7.82 -13.63
C GLU A 623 26.34 -8.67 -12.81
N LEU A 624 26.02 -9.01 -11.56
CA LEU A 624 26.86 -9.83 -10.70
C LEU A 624 27.14 -11.18 -11.34
N THR A 625 28.41 -11.56 -11.52
CA THR A 625 28.82 -12.86 -12.08
C THR A 625 29.34 -13.82 -11.04
N GLU A 626 29.69 -13.32 -9.87
CA GLU A 626 30.16 -14.05 -8.72
C GLU A 626 29.23 -13.78 -7.53
N PHE A 627 29.07 -14.73 -6.63
CA PHE A 627 28.31 -14.53 -5.39
C PHE A 627 29.03 -13.54 -4.48
N PRO A 628 28.41 -12.39 -4.16
CA PRO A 628 29.07 -11.39 -3.31
C PRO A 628 29.04 -11.85 -1.86
N ASP A 629 30.23 -12.09 -1.27
CA ASP A 629 30.37 -12.46 0.13
C ASP A 629 30.30 -11.18 1.00
N ILE A 630 29.09 -10.66 1.17
CA ILE A 630 28.81 -9.49 2.03
C ILE A 630 28.40 -9.88 3.46
N PHE A 631 28.36 -11.15 3.75
CA PHE A 631 27.90 -11.69 5.01
C PHE A 631 29.05 -11.70 6.06
N ASP A 632 28.74 -11.31 7.30
CA ASP A 632 29.67 -11.48 8.43
C ASP A 632 29.24 -12.66 9.31
N ALA A 633 29.93 -13.78 9.18
CA ALA A 633 29.69 -14.95 10.01
C ALA A 633 29.96 -14.74 11.51
N LYS A 634 30.59 -13.62 11.88
CA LYS A 634 30.85 -13.28 13.30
C LYS A 634 29.72 -12.44 13.90
N SER A 635 28.84 -11.86 13.09
CA SER A 635 27.71 -11.10 13.59
C SER A 635 26.78 -12.02 14.39
N ILE A 636 26.34 -11.56 15.55
CA ILE A 636 25.28 -12.19 16.33
C ILE A 636 23.89 -11.84 15.78
N TYR A 637 23.80 -10.85 14.92
CA TYR A 637 22.58 -10.41 14.28
C TYR A 637 22.35 -11.16 13.00
N ILE A 638 21.09 -11.46 12.72
CA ILE A 638 20.64 -12.19 11.54
C ILE A 638 19.91 -11.21 10.62
N MET A 639 20.43 -11.04 9.41
CA MET A 639 19.76 -10.26 8.37
C MET A 639 18.45 -10.96 7.99
N ALA A 640 17.36 -10.18 7.82
CA ALA A 640 16.07 -10.79 7.52
C ALA A 640 15.99 -11.26 6.06
N SER A 641 16.36 -10.41 5.08
CA SER A 641 16.23 -10.75 3.67
C SER A 641 17.34 -10.16 2.81
N ILE A 642 17.88 -10.97 1.91
CA ILE A 642 18.87 -10.57 0.89
C ILE A 642 18.40 -11.08 -0.48
N ASP A 643 18.38 -10.20 -1.48
CA ASP A 643 17.97 -10.54 -2.84
C ASP A 643 19.09 -10.30 -3.86
N PHE A 644 19.55 -11.36 -4.52
CA PHE A 644 20.47 -11.35 -5.65
C PHE A 644 19.80 -11.89 -6.93
N SER A 645 18.50 -11.89 -7.02
CA SER A 645 17.80 -12.46 -8.17
C SER A 645 18.12 -11.71 -9.46
N TYR A 646 17.93 -12.40 -10.59
CA TYR A 646 18.13 -11.84 -11.94
C TYR A 646 19.50 -11.21 -12.15
N ASN A 647 20.53 -11.88 -11.67
CA ASN A 647 21.93 -11.58 -11.93
C ASN A 647 22.54 -12.63 -12.90
N LYS A 648 23.86 -12.73 -12.95
CA LYS A 648 24.61 -13.69 -13.78
C LYS A 648 25.48 -14.62 -12.96
N ILE A 649 25.12 -14.84 -11.68
CA ILE A 649 25.89 -15.65 -10.73
C ILE A 649 25.90 -17.10 -11.19
N LYS A 650 27.10 -17.69 -11.31
CA LYS A 650 27.29 -19.06 -11.83
C LYS A 650 27.48 -20.09 -10.75
N GLU A 651 28.02 -19.69 -9.62
CA GLU A 651 28.28 -20.54 -8.47
C GLU A 651 28.25 -19.70 -7.19
N VAL A 652 27.92 -20.36 -6.09
CA VAL A 652 28.02 -19.76 -4.75
C VAL A 652 29.24 -20.37 -4.06
N LYS A 653 30.17 -19.53 -3.67
CA LYS A 653 31.35 -19.89 -2.86
C LYS A 653 31.41 -18.95 -1.66
N THR A 654 31.34 -19.55 -0.48
CA THR A 654 31.53 -18.82 0.76
C THR A 654 32.19 -19.72 1.81
N ASP A 655 33.27 -19.25 2.41
CA ASP A 655 33.98 -19.96 3.47
C ASP A 655 33.34 -19.75 4.85
N LYS A 656 32.45 -18.77 4.96
CA LYS A 656 31.88 -18.31 6.24
C LYS A 656 30.43 -18.70 6.43
N GLY A 657 29.77 -19.21 5.37
CA GLY A 657 28.32 -19.33 5.34
C GLY A 657 27.63 -17.96 5.19
N ILE A 658 26.36 -17.94 5.52
CA ILE A 658 25.54 -16.72 5.45
C ILE A 658 24.84 -16.48 6.77
N ASN A 659 24.55 -15.21 7.04
CA ASN A 659 23.84 -14.77 8.23
C ASN A 659 22.52 -14.07 7.84
N THR A 660 21.67 -14.76 7.09
CA THR A 660 20.35 -14.28 6.68
C THR A 660 19.29 -15.38 6.78
N ASN A 661 18.07 -14.98 7.12
CA ASN A 661 16.93 -15.90 7.13
C ASN A 661 16.45 -16.22 5.71
N ASN A 662 16.39 -15.21 4.85
CA ASN A 662 15.84 -15.32 3.50
C ASN A 662 16.88 -14.91 2.48
N LEU A 663 17.06 -15.76 1.46
CA LEU A 663 17.95 -15.49 0.33
C LEU A 663 17.27 -15.81 -0.99
N SER A 664 17.29 -14.85 -1.91
CA SER A 664 16.90 -15.07 -3.29
C SER A 664 18.12 -15.05 -4.21
N LEU A 665 18.25 -16.11 -5.00
CA LEU A 665 19.19 -16.28 -6.10
C LEU A 665 18.43 -16.65 -7.41
N ALA A 666 17.15 -16.28 -7.47
CA ALA A 666 16.32 -16.58 -8.62
C ALA A 666 16.85 -15.95 -9.91
N GLY A 667 16.62 -16.60 -11.06
CA GLY A 667 16.97 -16.03 -12.37
C GLY A 667 18.47 -15.82 -12.60
N ASN A 668 19.32 -16.61 -11.95
CA ASN A 668 20.77 -16.59 -12.13
C ASN A 668 21.25 -17.68 -13.12
N ALA A 669 22.54 -17.96 -13.12
CA ALA A 669 23.17 -18.96 -13.99
C ALA A 669 23.76 -20.17 -13.21
N LEU A 670 23.20 -20.46 -12.03
CA LEU A 670 23.64 -21.54 -11.17
C LEU A 670 23.40 -22.90 -11.85
N LYS A 671 24.42 -23.73 -11.88
CA LYS A 671 24.34 -25.11 -12.44
C LYS A 671 24.30 -26.20 -11.38
N THR A 672 24.70 -25.87 -10.17
CA THR A 672 24.75 -26.76 -9.01
C THR A 672 24.04 -26.16 -7.82
N PHE A 673 23.59 -27.02 -6.94
CA PHE A 673 22.98 -26.56 -5.68
C PHE A 673 24.03 -25.84 -4.80
N PRO A 674 23.68 -24.68 -4.21
CA PRO A 674 24.64 -23.82 -3.50
C PRO A 674 24.90 -24.31 -2.07
N LYS A 675 25.49 -25.47 -1.92
CA LYS A 675 25.72 -26.15 -0.63
C LYS A 675 26.53 -25.34 0.39
N ASP A 676 27.40 -24.43 -0.08
CA ASP A 676 28.23 -23.61 0.80
C ASP A 676 27.41 -22.60 1.64
N LEU A 677 26.16 -22.32 1.27
CA LEU A 677 25.22 -21.53 2.07
C LEU A 677 24.87 -22.21 3.39
N PHE A 678 24.95 -23.54 3.45
CA PHE A 678 24.47 -24.34 4.57
C PHE A 678 25.62 -24.80 5.44
N THR A 679 26.21 -23.89 6.18
CA THR A 679 27.16 -24.22 7.24
C THR A 679 26.45 -24.54 8.55
N ALA A 680 27.13 -25.19 9.49
CA ALA A 680 26.58 -25.45 10.82
C ALA A 680 26.15 -24.11 11.48
N GLY A 681 24.90 -24.05 11.93
CA GLY A 681 24.33 -22.85 12.54
C GLY A 681 23.83 -21.78 11.56
N SER A 682 23.74 -22.08 10.25
CA SER A 682 23.12 -21.17 9.28
C SER A 682 21.65 -20.91 9.64
N PRO A 683 21.23 -19.64 9.75
CA PRO A 683 19.84 -19.28 10.07
C PRO A 683 18.91 -19.36 8.85
N LEU A 684 19.42 -19.78 7.68
CA LEU A 684 18.66 -19.75 6.42
C LEU A 684 17.41 -20.63 6.49
N THR A 685 16.26 -20.00 6.35
CA THR A 685 14.94 -20.65 6.39
C THR A 685 14.22 -20.64 5.06
N VAL A 686 14.45 -19.61 4.23
CA VAL A 686 13.83 -19.45 2.92
C VAL A 686 14.91 -19.29 1.86
N LEU A 687 14.88 -20.12 0.84
CA LEU A 687 15.80 -20.05 -0.29
C LEU A 687 15.05 -20.12 -1.62
N ASN A 688 15.24 -19.10 -2.43
CA ASN A 688 14.72 -19.07 -3.80
C ASN A 688 15.87 -19.29 -4.81
N LEU A 689 15.81 -20.40 -5.52
CA LEU A 689 16.74 -20.80 -6.61
C LEU A 689 16.01 -20.92 -7.95
N SER A 690 14.80 -20.37 -8.08
CA SER A 690 14.01 -20.51 -9.30
C SER A 690 14.69 -19.86 -10.51
N GLY A 691 14.37 -20.37 -11.70
CA GLY A 691 14.88 -19.76 -12.94
C GLY A 691 16.39 -19.90 -13.15
N ASN A 692 17.03 -20.90 -12.57
CA ASN A 692 18.44 -21.19 -12.74
C ASN A 692 18.67 -22.33 -13.76
N GLN A 693 19.84 -22.93 -13.75
CA GLN A 693 20.24 -24.03 -14.65
C GLN A 693 20.70 -25.28 -13.87
N ILE A 694 20.13 -25.49 -12.67
CA ILE A 694 20.53 -26.58 -11.79
C ILE A 694 20.06 -27.88 -12.41
N GLU A 695 21.02 -28.79 -12.69
CA GLU A 695 20.77 -30.07 -13.34
C GLU A 695 20.66 -31.22 -12.34
N GLU A 696 21.35 -31.14 -11.23
CA GLU A 696 21.39 -32.18 -10.21
C GLU A 696 21.57 -31.56 -8.80
N ILE A 697 20.92 -32.19 -7.83
CA ILE A 697 21.17 -32.05 -6.39
C ILE A 697 21.56 -33.43 -5.89
N THR A 698 22.68 -33.51 -5.21
CA THR A 698 23.19 -34.79 -4.70
C THR A 698 22.89 -34.97 -3.22
N ASN A 699 23.00 -36.20 -2.70
CA ASN A 699 22.85 -36.42 -1.26
C ASN A 699 23.92 -35.69 -0.45
N ASP A 700 25.09 -35.45 -0.99
CA ASP A 700 26.18 -34.72 -0.28
C ASP A 700 25.89 -33.20 -0.18
N ASP A 701 25.00 -32.65 -1.01
CA ASP A 701 24.61 -31.22 -0.96
C ASP A 701 23.69 -30.92 0.22
N ILE A 702 22.94 -31.91 0.72
CA ILE A 702 21.89 -31.74 1.74
C ILE A 702 22.14 -32.53 3.04
N LYS A 703 23.19 -33.36 3.11
CA LYS A 703 23.52 -34.16 4.29
C LYS A 703 23.97 -33.32 5.48
N GLY A 704 23.64 -33.78 6.69
CA GLY A 704 24.02 -33.20 7.97
C GLY A 704 23.07 -32.10 8.43
N GLU A 705 23.56 -31.20 9.28
CA GLU A 705 22.77 -30.11 9.86
C GLU A 705 22.53 -28.94 8.91
N LYS A 706 23.05 -29.03 7.70
CA LYS A 706 23.12 -27.91 6.74
C LYS A 706 21.76 -27.36 6.32
N THR A 707 20.76 -28.23 6.08
CA THR A 707 19.43 -27.83 5.59
C THR A 707 18.34 -27.93 6.64
N TYR A 708 18.73 -28.16 7.90
CA TYR A 708 17.82 -28.44 9.00
C TYR A 708 16.77 -27.37 9.25
N MET A 709 17.12 -26.08 9.11
CA MET A 709 16.24 -24.95 9.37
C MET A 709 15.37 -24.56 8.19
N MET A 710 15.55 -25.17 7.02
CA MET A 710 14.81 -24.81 5.81
C MET A 710 13.30 -25.01 5.97
N THR A 711 12.53 -23.96 5.75
CA THR A 711 11.07 -23.99 5.77
C THR A 711 10.46 -23.83 4.38
N SER A 712 11.15 -23.13 3.47
CA SER A 712 10.72 -22.92 2.11
C SER A 712 11.87 -23.00 1.13
N LEU A 713 11.64 -23.74 0.03
CA LEU A 713 12.62 -23.93 -1.03
C LEU A 713 11.94 -23.83 -2.40
N ASP A 714 12.34 -22.83 -3.18
CA ASP A 714 11.91 -22.70 -4.57
C ASP A 714 13.03 -23.16 -5.51
N LEU A 715 12.79 -24.23 -6.23
CA LEU A 715 13.65 -24.83 -7.26
C LEU A 715 12.98 -24.80 -8.65
N SER A 716 11.93 -24.02 -8.79
CA SER A 716 11.16 -23.98 -10.03
C SER A 716 11.98 -23.47 -11.21
N ASN A 717 11.60 -23.85 -12.42
CA ASN A 717 12.25 -23.40 -13.66
C ASN A 717 13.77 -23.68 -13.70
N ASN A 718 14.15 -24.89 -13.30
CA ASN A 718 15.51 -25.41 -13.39
C ASN A 718 15.56 -26.61 -14.38
N ARG A 719 16.61 -27.44 -14.32
CA ARG A 719 16.77 -28.59 -15.18
C ARG A 719 16.82 -29.91 -14.41
N LEU A 720 16.21 -29.94 -13.23
CA LEU A 720 16.23 -31.10 -12.35
C LEU A 720 15.39 -32.26 -12.91
N LYS A 721 15.96 -33.47 -12.88
CA LYS A 721 15.28 -34.71 -13.26
C LYS A 721 14.83 -35.55 -12.08
N LYS A 722 15.46 -35.35 -10.94
CA LYS A 722 15.16 -36.01 -9.67
C LYS A 722 15.65 -35.15 -8.50
N LEU A 723 15.11 -35.41 -7.32
CA LEU A 723 15.70 -34.97 -6.06
C LEU A 723 16.44 -36.12 -5.39
N PRO A 724 17.46 -35.83 -4.55
CA PRO A 724 18.17 -36.87 -3.82
C PRO A 724 17.28 -37.51 -2.74
N ASP A 725 17.49 -38.78 -2.44
CA ASP A 725 16.71 -39.52 -1.43
C ASP A 725 16.84 -38.91 -0.01
N ASP A 726 17.94 -38.21 0.25
CA ASP A 726 18.21 -37.54 1.51
C ASP A 726 17.45 -36.19 1.65
N MET A 727 16.75 -35.74 0.59
CA MET A 727 15.78 -34.61 0.74
C MET A 727 14.48 -35.15 1.36
N ASN A 728 14.53 -35.37 2.65
CA ASN A 728 13.48 -36.01 3.43
C ASN A 728 13.41 -35.46 4.85
N GLY A 729 12.52 -35.99 5.68
CA GLY A 729 12.30 -35.49 7.04
C GLY A 729 13.47 -35.60 8.00
N THR A 730 14.55 -36.32 7.66
CA THR A 730 15.76 -36.37 8.46
C THR A 730 16.63 -35.15 8.27
N TYR A 731 16.75 -34.66 7.04
CA TYR A 731 17.64 -33.54 6.71
C TYR A 731 16.91 -32.22 6.47
N MET A 732 15.59 -32.28 6.20
CA MET A 732 14.72 -31.11 6.03
C MET A 732 13.45 -31.22 6.90
N PRO A 733 13.57 -31.40 8.23
CA PRO A 733 12.41 -31.69 9.07
C PRO A 733 11.40 -30.57 9.15
N HIS A 734 11.81 -29.33 8.89
CA HIS A 734 11.00 -28.13 8.97
C HIS A 734 10.48 -27.64 7.62
N LEU A 735 10.81 -28.35 6.51
CA LEU A 735 10.37 -27.92 5.17
C LEU A 735 8.85 -27.96 5.11
N TYR A 736 8.27 -26.78 4.96
CA TYR A 736 6.83 -26.56 4.89
C TYR A 736 6.33 -26.43 3.44
N GLY A 737 7.11 -25.80 2.58
CA GLY A 737 6.78 -25.58 1.18
C GLY A 737 7.96 -25.83 0.25
N ILE A 738 7.67 -26.47 -0.89
CA ILE A 738 8.63 -26.63 -1.97
C ILE A 738 7.97 -26.45 -3.34
N ASP A 739 8.61 -25.68 -4.21
CA ASP A 739 8.26 -25.55 -5.62
C ASP A 739 9.35 -26.15 -6.49
N ILE A 740 8.99 -27.18 -7.27
CA ILE A 740 9.83 -27.83 -8.28
C ILE A 740 9.21 -27.78 -9.69
N SER A 741 8.33 -26.81 -9.91
CA SER A 741 7.68 -26.60 -11.20
C SER A 741 8.67 -26.27 -12.31
N GLY A 742 8.29 -26.48 -13.57
CA GLY A 742 9.13 -26.08 -14.70
C GLY A 742 10.49 -26.81 -14.77
N ASN A 743 10.57 -28.00 -14.23
CA ASN A 743 11.73 -28.88 -14.26
C ASN A 743 11.50 -30.06 -15.23
N GLN A 744 12.29 -31.13 -15.12
CA GLN A 744 12.28 -32.30 -16.00
C GLN A 744 11.94 -33.59 -15.25
N PHE A 745 11.18 -33.55 -14.18
CA PHE A 745 10.82 -34.72 -13.40
C PHE A 745 9.92 -35.66 -14.22
N SER A 746 10.33 -36.89 -14.41
CA SER A 746 9.51 -37.96 -14.99
C SER A 746 8.86 -38.87 -13.94
N ALA A 747 9.28 -38.75 -12.67
CA ALA A 747 8.76 -39.50 -11.54
C ALA A 747 8.57 -38.58 -10.31
N PHE A 748 7.68 -39.01 -9.42
CA PHE A 748 7.41 -38.26 -8.19
C PHE A 748 8.58 -38.40 -7.19
N PRO A 749 9.03 -37.30 -6.56
CA PRO A 749 10.16 -37.30 -5.61
C PRO A 749 9.70 -37.80 -4.23
N TRP A 750 9.66 -39.13 -4.03
CA TRP A 750 9.10 -39.75 -2.83
C TRP A 750 9.82 -39.43 -1.53
N GLY A 751 11.06 -38.96 -1.56
CA GLY A 751 11.77 -38.42 -0.39
C GLY A 751 10.95 -37.36 0.34
N LEU A 752 10.30 -36.51 -0.41
CA LEU A 752 9.45 -35.39 0.13
C LEU A 752 8.24 -35.92 0.92
N ALA A 753 7.71 -37.11 0.56
CA ALA A 753 6.58 -37.70 1.26
C ALA A 753 6.93 -38.11 2.72
N ASN A 754 8.19 -38.14 3.08
CA ASN A 754 8.66 -38.43 4.44
C ASN A 754 8.87 -37.17 5.30
N ILE A 755 8.57 -35.98 4.77
CA ILE A 755 8.66 -34.71 5.50
C ILE A 755 7.33 -34.42 6.16
N SER A 756 7.20 -34.69 7.47
CA SER A 756 5.92 -34.61 8.18
C SER A 756 5.30 -33.20 8.18
N TYR A 757 6.10 -32.17 8.11
CA TYR A 757 5.64 -30.77 8.10
C TYR A 757 5.36 -30.22 6.69
N LEU A 758 5.67 -30.98 5.63
CA LEU A 758 5.43 -30.52 4.27
C LEU A 758 3.91 -30.28 4.06
N ASN A 759 3.56 -29.04 3.85
CA ASN A 759 2.20 -28.55 3.64
C ASN A 759 1.88 -28.36 2.17
N THR A 760 2.83 -27.81 1.42
CA THR A 760 2.63 -27.45 0.01
C THR A 760 3.73 -28.03 -0.87
N LEU A 761 3.30 -28.75 -1.92
CA LEU A 761 4.16 -29.26 -2.97
C LEU A 761 3.64 -28.79 -4.33
N ILE A 762 4.48 -28.04 -5.04
CA ILE A 762 4.20 -27.56 -6.39
C ILE A 762 5.12 -28.30 -7.38
N MET A 763 4.52 -29.00 -8.33
CA MET A 763 5.23 -29.79 -9.34
C MET A 763 4.54 -29.65 -10.71
N ARG A 764 4.34 -28.40 -11.11
CA ARG A 764 3.69 -28.06 -12.38
C ARG A 764 4.66 -28.12 -13.56
N ASN A 765 4.15 -28.25 -14.77
CA ASN A 765 4.88 -27.97 -16.01
C ASN A 765 6.21 -28.73 -16.14
N GLN A 766 6.23 -30.05 -15.88
CA GLN A 766 7.44 -30.84 -16.08
C GLN A 766 7.68 -31.07 -17.58
N ARG A 767 8.79 -30.50 -18.11
CA ARG A 767 9.12 -30.51 -19.55
C ARG A 767 10.56 -30.95 -19.77
N ASP A 768 10.82 -31.73 -20.84
CA ASP A 768 12.18 -31.96 -21.32
C ASP A 768 12.71 -30.73 -22.09
N ASP A 769 13.95 -30.83 -22.57
CA ASP A 769 14.60 -29.75 -23.33
C ASP A 769 13.90 -29.45 -24.67
N ASP A 770 13.12 -30.38 -25.20
CA ASP A 770 12.31 -30.23 -26.41
C ASP A 770 10.90 -29.65 -26.11
N GLY A 771 10.57 -29.42 -24.85
CA GLY A 771 9.28 -28.91 -24.40
C GLY A 771 8.19 -29.95 -24.24
N ASN A 772 8.51 -31.26 -24.35
CA ASN A 772 7.53 -32.32 -24.15
C ASN A 772 7.23 -32.54 -22.67
N ARG A 773 5.98 -32.84 -22.35
CA ARG A 773 5.54 -33.18 -21.00
C ARG A 773 6.11 -34.54 -20.57
N VAL A 774 6.89 -34.56 -19.50
CA VAL A 774 7.60 -35.78 -19.07
C VAL A 774 6.97 -36.44 -17.83
N TYR A 775 6.21 -35.70 -17.01
CA TYR A 775 5.55 -36.26 -15.83
C TYR A 775 4.17 -36.80 -16.20
N LYS A 776 3.95 -38.12 -16.03
CA LYS A 776 2.77 -38.80 -16.55
C LYS A 776 2.01 -39.65 -15.54
N GLU A 777 2.59 -39.89 -14.38
CA GLU A 777 2.05 -40.83 -13.40
C GLU A 777 1.42 -40.09 -12.23
N TRP A 778 0.29 -40.59 -11.76
CA TRP A 778 -0.30 -40.14 -10.50
C TRP A 778 0.57 -40.62 -9.32
N PRO A 779 0.86 -39.74 -8.33
CA PRO A 779 1.62 -40.12 -7.14
C PRO A 779 0.76 -40.97 -6.19
N THR A 780 0.66 -42.25 -6.45
CA THR A 780 -0.21 -43.20 -5.74
C THR A 780 0.09 -43.20 -4.24
N ASN A 781 -0.97 -43.10 -3.40
CA ASN A 781 -0.90 -43.03 -1.94
C ASN A 781 -0.39 -41.70 -1.38
N ILE A 782 -0.23 -40.65 -2.14
CA ILE A 782 0.13 -39.33 -1.63
C ILE A 782 -0.93 -38.79 -0.64
N GLY A 783 -2.19 -39.25 -0.78
CA GLY A 783 -3.29 -38.95 0.14
C GLY A 783 -3.07 -39.42 1.58
N ASN A 784 -2.10 -40.32 1.82
CA ASN A 784 -1.70 -40.77 3.15
C ASN A 784 -0.78 -39.77 3.88
N HIS A 785 -0.27 -38.76 3.19
CA HIS A 785 0.59 -37.74 3.79
C HIS A 785 -0.20 -36.88 4.78
N LYS A 786 0.26 -36.83 6.04
CA LYS A 786 -0.50 -36.17 7.11
C LYS A 786 -0.39 -34.65 7.11
N GLY A 787 0.71 -34.11 6.64
CA GLY A 787 1.00 -32.66 6.61
C GLY A 787 0.48 -31.94 5.37
N LEU A 788 0.48 -32.65 4.20
CA LEU A 788 0.21 -32.03 2.90
C LEU A 788 -1.23 -31.50 2.82
N ARG A 789 -1.36 -30.24 2.42
CA ARG A 789 -2.63 -29.52 2.21
C ARG A 789 -2.82 -29.08 0.78
N ALA A 790 -1.72 -28.69 0.12
CA ALA A 790 -1.74 -28.24 -1.26
C ALA A 790 -0.83 -29.13 -2.12
N LEU A 791 -1.40 -29.75 -3.16
CA LEU A 791 -0.69 -30.55 -4.16
C LEU A 791 -1.03 -30.03 -5.55
N LEU A 792 -0.03 -29.50 -6.25
CA LEU A 792 -0.23 -28.80 -7.49
C LEU A 792 0.56 -29.48 -8.61
N LEU A 793 -0.18 -30.15 -9.47
CA LEU A 793 0.33 -30.98 -10.55
C LEU A 793 -0.11 -30.49 -11.94
N GLY A 794 -0.61 -29.25 -12.04
CA GLY A 794 -1.08 -28.69 -13.30
C GLY A 794 -0.02 -28.64 -14.38
N GLY A 795 -0.43 -28.62 -15.65
CA GLY A 795 0.48 -28.49 -16.80
C GLY A 795 1.32 -29.71 -17.13
N ASN A 796 1.00 -30.88 -16.61
CA ASN A 796 1.71 -32.16 -16.86
C ASN A 796 0.96 -33.04 -17.90
N ASP A 797 1.31 -34.30 -18.01
CA ASP A 797 0.62 -35.28 -18.88
C ASP A 797 0.14 -36.49 -18.05
N ILE A 798 -0.40 -36.19 -16.87
CA ILE A 798 -0.89 -37.25 -15.99
C ILE A 798 -2.07 -37.92 -16.66
N GLY A 799 -1.97 -39.27 -16.77
CA GLY A 799 -2.97 -40.09 -17.38
C GLY A 799 -4.10 -40.50 -16.41
N LYS A 800 -4.68 -41.68 -16.68
CA LYS A 800 -5.76 -42.22 -15.84
C LYS A 800 -5.25 -42.54 -14.41
N VAL A 801 -5.85 -41.86 -13.43
CA VAL A 801 -5.61 -42.15 -12.02
C VAL A 801 -6.22 -43.52 -11.67
N PRO A 802 -5.54 -44.39 -10.93
CA PRO A 802 -6.07 -45.68 -10.54
C PRO A 802 -7.42 -45.58 -9.84
N GLU A 803 -8.38 -46.43 -10.16
CA GLU A 803 -9.73 -46.39 -9.55
C GLU A 803 -9.71 -46.76 -8.06
N THR A 804 -8.65 -47.40 -7.60
CA THR A 804 -8.41 -47.71 -6.18
C THR A 804 -7.89 -46.54 -5.38
N GLU A 805 -7.37 -45.53 -6.08
CA GLU A 805 -6.86 -44.32 -5.43
C GLU A 805 -8.03 -43.47 -4.87
N ARG A 806 -7.89 -43.07 -3.64
CA ARG A 806 -8.87 -42.18 -2.98
C ARG A 806 -8.22 -40.87 -2.61
N LEU A 807 -8.74 -39.78 -3.15
CA LEU A 807 -8.30 -38.46 -2.77
C LEU A 807 -8.58 -38.23 -1.28
N SER A 808 -7.59 -37.64 -0.62
CA SER A 808 -7.70 -37.30 0.80
C SER A 808 -8.29 -35.90 0.95
N TYR A 809 -9.27 -35.74 1.83
CA TYR A 809 -9.80 -34.43 2.20
C TYR A 809 -8.77 -33.56 2.94
N LEU A 810 -7.69 -34.15 3.43
CA LEU A 810 -6.58 -33.41 4.06
C LEU A 810 -5.80 -32.58 3.04
N ILE A 811 -5.70 -33.04 1.79
CA ILE A 811 -5.14 -32.26 0.69
C ILE A 811 -6.30 -31.41 0.15
N ASN A 812 -6.55 -30.29 0.79
CA ASN A 812 -7.71 -29.45 0.52
C ASN A 812 -7.58 -28.56 -0.71
N THR A 813 -6.37 -28.47 -1.28
CA THR A 813 -6.09 -27.78 -2.55
C THR A 813 -5.38 -28.78 -3.49
N LEU A 814 -6.07 -29.15 -4.57
CA LEU A 814 -5.56 -30.03 -5.61
C LEU A 814 -5.67 -29.33 -6.96
N ASP A 815 -4.52 -29.15 -7.62
CA ASP A 815 -4.48 -28.65 -8.98
C ASP A 815 -4.04 -29.76 -9.96
N VAL A 816 -4.91 -30.04 -10.90
CA VAL A 816 -4.68 -30.99 -12.01
C VAL A 816 -4.96 -30.33 -13.37
N SER A 817 -5.08 -28.99 -13.41
CA SER A 817 -5.33 -28.26 -14.66
C SER A 817 -4.28 -28.55 -15.71
N ASP A 818 -4.59 -28.36 -16.97
CA ASP A 818 -3.69 -28.60 -18.12
C ASP A 818 -2.98 -29.97 -18.08
N ASN A 819 -3.73 -31.04 -17.70
CA ASN A 819 -3.36 -32.45 -17.87
C ASN A 819 -4.35 -33.08 -18.85
N PRO A 820 -4.10 -33.04 -20.16
CA PRO A 820 -5.12 -33.38 -21.16
C PRO A 820 -5.56 -34.84 -21.13
N SER A 821 -4.71 -35.73 -20.62
CA SER A 821 -4.95 -37.18 -20.57
C SER A 821 -5.55 -37.65 -19.24
N ILE A 822 -5.79 -36.75 -18.29
CA ILE A 822 -6.20 -37.14 -16.94
C ILE A 822 -7.65 -37.65 -16.90
N VAL A 823 -7.82 -38.76 -16.18
CA VAL A 823 -9.13 -39.30 -15.76
C VAL A 823 -9.09 -39.42 -14.25
N LEU A 824 -9.85 -38.59 -13.55
CA LEU A 824 -9.80 -38.48 -12.09
C LEU A 824 -11.16 -38.71 -11.47
N ASN A 825 -11.25 -39.60 -10.47
CA ASN A 825 -12.44 -39.79 -9.67
C ASN A 825 -12.36 -39.04 -8.35
N VAL A 826 -13.21 -38.02 -8.18
CA VAL A 826 -13.24 -37.13 -7.01
C VAL A 826 -14.37 -37.46 -6.02
N SER A 827 -15.01 -38.62 -6.14
CA SER A 827 -16.15 -38.99 -5.30
C SER A 827 -15.84 -38.95 -3.80
N SER A 828 -14.62 -39.29 -3.39
CA SER A 828 -14.19 -39.27 -1.99
C SER A 828 -14.14 -37.87 -1.38
N VAL A 829 -13.91 -36.84 -2.19
CA VAL A 829 -13.80 -35.43 -1.76
C VAL A 829 -14.98 -34.57 -2.21
N CYS A 830 -15.91 -35.11 -2.98
CA CYS A 830 -17.08 -34.39 -3.47
C CYS A 830 -17.90 -33.68 -2.36
N PRO A 831 -18.13 -34.26 -1.18
CA PRO A 831 -18.80 -33.55 -0.09
C PRO A 831 -18.07 -32.28 0.37
N TYR A 832 -16.75 -32.29 0.35
CA TYR A 832 -15.90 -31.16 0.74
C TYR A 832 -15.81 -30.10 -0.37
N ILE A 833 -15.84 -30.51 -1.64
CA ILE A 833 -15.96 -29.59 -2.79
C ILE A 833 -17.29 -28.84 -2.69
N LYS A 834 -18.41 -29.54 -2.47
CA LYS A 834 -19.75 -28.94 -2.28
C LYS A 834 -19.82 -27.98 -1.10
N ALA A 835 -19.07 -28.25 -0.05
CA ALA A 835 -19.00 -27.42 1.14
C ALA A 835 -18.03 -26.22 1.00
N GLY A 836 -17.31 -26.08 -0.14
CA GLY A 836 -16.29 -25.05 -0.33
C GLY A 836 -15.04 -25.26 0.55
N MET A 837 -14.81 -26.46 1.05
CA MET A 837 -13.67 -26.83 1.92
C MET A 837 -12.55 -27.55 1.17
N TYR A 838 -12.75 -27.83 -0.12
CA TYR A 838 -11.78 -28.47 -0.99
C TYR A 838 -11.74 -27.72 -2.32
N LEU A 839 -10.58 -27.15 -2.66
CA LEU A 839 -10.35 -26.47 -3.92
C LEU A 839 -9.79 -27.48 -4.94
N LEU A 840 -10.59 -27.80 -5.95
CA LEU A 840 -10.15 -28.55 -7.11
C LEU A 840 -9.96 -27.60 -8.29
N ILE A 841 -8.72 -27.50 -8.81
CA ILE A 841 -8.39 -26.70 -10.00
C ILE A 841 -8.22 -27.68 -11.17
N TYR A 842 -9.07 -27.53 -12.19
CA TYR A 842 -9.13 -28.40 -13.36
C TYR A 842 -9.71 -27.67 -14.56
N ASP A 843 -9.49 -28.19 -15.76
CA ASP A 843 -10.08 -27.68 -16.99
C ASP A 843 -11.38 -28.42 -17.33
N THR A 844 -12.34 -27.72 -17.88
CA THR A 844 -13.65 -28.29 -18.27
C THR A 844 -13.55 -29.39 -19.32
N THR A 845 -12.42 -29.49 -20.04
CA THR A 845 -12.13 -30.54 -21.03
C THR A 845 -11.61 -31.83 -20.42
N GLN A 846 -11.26 -31.84 -19.16
CA GLN A 846 -10.72 -32.99 -18.44
C GLN A 846 -11.81 -33.94 -17.97
N ASP A 847 -11.50 -35.26 -17.93
CA ASP A 847 -12.44 -36.29 -17.47
C ASP A 847 -12.45 -36.39 -15.94
N ILE A 848 -13.17 -35.49 -15.28
CA ILE A 848 -13.34 -35.45 -13.83
C ILE A 848 -14.68 -36.11 -13.46
N ARG A 849 -14.64 -37.19 -12.69
CA ARG A 849 -15.81 -38.04 -12.39
C ARG A 849 -16.14 -38.06 -10.91
N GLY A 850 -17.39 -38.42 -10.59
CA GLY A 850 -17.81 -38.75 -9.23
C GLY A 850 -18.24 -37.55 -8.37
N CYS A 851 -18.53 -36.40 -9.00
CA CYS A 851 -19.13 -35.26 -8.31
C CYS A 851 -20.01 -34.45 -9.24
N ASP A 852 -21.31 -34.64 -9.14
CA ASP A 852 -22.32 -33.97 -9.98
C ASP A 852 -22.33 -32.45 -9.84
N TYR A 853 -21.76 -31.92 -8.75
CA TYR A 853 -21.63 -30.48 -8.51
C TYR A 853 -20.70 -29.80 -9.51
N LEU A 854 -19.68 -30.49 -10.02
CA LEU A 854 -18.73 -29.97 -10.99
C LEU A 854 -19.28 -29.95 -12.44
N THR A 855 -20.40 -30.64 -12.68
CA THR A 855 -21.04 -30.72 -14.02
C THR A 855 -22.20 -29.74 -14.20
N LEU A 856 -22.53 -28.94 -13.19
CA LEU A 856 -23.65 -28.00 -13.18
C LEU A 856 -23.22 -26.53 -13.49
N GLU A 857 -21.96 -26.31 -13.77
CA GLU A 857 -21.41 -25.05 -14.29
C GLU A 857 -20.88 -25.30 -15.72
#